data_1b8a1dc0d69b1ba0c0c2a278dd4c2f75
#
_entry.id   1b8a1dc0d69b1ba0c0c2a278dd4c2f75
#
_cell.length_a   1.000
_cell.length_b   1.000
_cell.length_c   1.000
_cell.angle_alpha   90.00
_cell.angle_beta   90.00
_cell.angle_gamma   90.00
#
_symmetry.space_group_name_H-M   'P 1'
#
loop_
_entity.id
_entity.type
_entity.pdbx_description
1 polymer ?
#
loop_
_entity_poly.entity_id
_entity_poly.type
_entity_poly.pdbx_seq_one_letter_code
_entity_poly.pdbx_strand_id
1 'polypeptide(L)'
;MRKWAWLLCFVMASGAYAQDQAPKVAVLPFLINTPDDRANIQNSIQELLTAQMNEEGVRTVESQAIDRGLRASPVQSEGRARSIAARLNAQYVLFGSFNQIGNIISLDAKLVDVLGTGRTQNLFVEQAGVENLASATKLLVQQMSVQVTAKGVIGEIQVRGNDRIEAEAIKLNVKSKPGELLRSELVSEDIKSIYAMGYFESVDAQMTDGPAGKVLTFVVQENPTVSEVKVTGNKKIKDKDIMAALSTKAFAILSRSQVNDDVQRILKLYQQKGYFAADVKSSITFPQDPRKALVTFKIDENKKIYIRKISFSGNESFSDRKLRGVMQTKEKDWIFSLFTERGVLQRDILEADVDRLTVFYHDKGFMDARIGTPEVTREEDGFHIQVPVQEGERYKVKSVSLSGDAYEGQEDLTKKLEIEPSSYFSREGLRKDLDFISRAYMDEGYAYAEVDPKVQRDPATKSADVDYFVRKGELTRIGTITITGNTKTRDKVIRREMQLNEGDIFNSTNLEKSLNKLKRLDFFEQVEIVPSESEQKGVMNLLVKVKEKFTGTVSVGGGFSSDDGFFASGEITQRNFQGRGQYVAFKGHLGQESSRFVGSFTEPWVFDRPISLGIDLYNWRREYTDFDKDAVGGRIRTGFLFGNYSKFTAYYTLENAEVSDIQSNSSAFLQSQEGKFLKSSITLGVERDTTDHPFLPTRGSVNTLTTETSAGFLGSESDFIRAEFHSGWFFPIFWKFVGYVRGEVGQIWELEGRPDDSAVPIYERFFLGGINSLRGFKWGDVGPKKGNDVVCGLQYVEANAELLFPVYEKMGVRGVVFFDIGNASESGWDIDWRYDAGLGLRWNSPLGPLRLEWGYNLDRRKGEDPYQWQFSAGAFF
;
A
#
# COMPACT_ATOMS: atom_id res chain seq x y z
N MET A 1 35.07 2.68 38.97
CA MET A 1 34.46 2.72 40.29
C MET A 1 33.27 3.68 40.30
N ARG A 2 32.17 3.38 39.57
CA ARG A 2 30.93 4.21 39.55
C ARG A 2 29.71 3.42 39.05
N LYS A 3 29.57 2.15 39.50
CA LYS A 3 28.42 1.28 39.15
C LYS A 3 27.83 0.50 40.34
N TRP A 4 28.12 0.91 41.59
CA TRP A 4 27.63 0.21 42.81
C TRP A 4 26.78 1.09 43.72
N ALA A 5 26.38 2.29 43.30
CA ALA A 5 25.61 3.21 44.15
C ALA A 5 24.08 3.13 43.96
N TRP A 6 23.59 2.31 43.02
CA TRP A 6 22.13 2.15 42.75
C TRP A 6 21.47 0.89 43.31
N LEU A 7 22.28 0.00 43.94
CA LEU A 7 21.77 -1.23 44.57
C LEU A 7 21.45 -1.10 46.07
N LEU A 8 21.75 0.01 46.70
CA LEU A 8 21.51 0.22 48.14
C LEU A 8 20.29 1.06 48.47
N CYS A 9 19.65 1.68 47.46
CA CYS A 9 18.38 2.39 47.64
C CYS A 9 17.11 1.52 47.44
N PHE A 10 17.26 0.26 46.98
CA PHE A 10 16.10 -0.64 46.77
C PHE A 10 15.82 -1.60 47.92
N VAL A 11 16.68 -1.65 48.96
CA VAL A 11 16.50 -2.53 50.11
C VAL A 11 15.84 -1.82 51.33
N MET A 12 15.74 -0.49 51.31
CA MET A 12 15.10 0.26 52.41
C MET A 12 13.63 0.65 52.15
N ALA A 13 13.08 0.28 50.98
CA ALA A 13 11.62 0.52 50.70
C ALA A 13 10.70 -0.69 50.97
N SER A 14 11.25 -1.82 51.39
CA SER A 14 10.44 -3.02 51.71
C SER A 14 10.02 -3.15 53.19
N GLY A 15 10.33 -2.14 54.04
CA GLY A 15 9.99 -2.15 55.47
C GLY A 15 8.68 -1.43 55.87
N ALA A 16 7.97 -0.81 54.95
CA ALA A 16 6.80 0.03 55.26
C ALA A 16 5.44 -0.52 54.81
N TYR A 17 5.38 -1.74 54.27
CA TYR A 17 4.09 -2.33 53.79
C TYR A 17 3.55 -3.48 54.62
N ALA A 18 4.02 -3.69 55.84
CA ALA A 18 3.60 -4.81 56.68
C ALA A 18 2.50 -4.45 57.70
N GLN A 19 1.83 -3.30 57.61
CA GLN A 19 0.90 -2.85 58.67
C GLN A 19 -0.59 -2.78 58.27
N ASP A 20 -1.00 -3.33 57.10
CA ASP A 20 -2.38 -3.20 56.61
C ASP A 20 -3.04 -4.57 56.30
N GLN A 21 -3.01 -5.50 57.28
CA GLN A 21 -3.45 -6.89 57.04
C GLN A 21 -4.58 -7.40 57.99
N ALA A 22 -5.29 -6.54 58.71
CA ALA A 22 -6.42 -6.99 59.49
C ALA A 22 -7.67 -7.22 58.60
N PRO A 23 -8.39 -8.34 58.77
CA PRO A 23 -9.59 -8.63 58.00
C PRO A 23 -10.67 -7.56 58.24
N LYS A 24 -11.38 -7.18 57.17
CA LYS A 24 -12.39 -6.12 57.21
C LYS A 24 -13.80 -6.71 57.32
N VAL A 25 -14.56 -6.29 58.33
CA VAL A 25 -15.92 -6.74 58.62
C VAL A 25 -16.92 -5.59 58.37
N ALA A 26 -17.98 -5.87 57.62
CA ALA A 26 -19.12 -4.95 57.51
C ALA A 26 -20.17 -5.32 58.61
N VAL A 27 -20.37 -4.41 59.53
CA VAL A 27 -21.40 -4.57 60.60
C VAL A 27 -22.69 -3.90 60.12
N LEU A 28 -23.67 -4.68 59.67
CA LEU A 28 -24.94 -4.14 59.17
C LEU A 28 -25.89 -3.84 60.36
N PRO A 29 -26.83 -2.89 60.20
CA PRO A 29 -27.80 -2.56 61.19
C PRO A 29 -28.65 -3.79 61.66
N PHE A 30 -28.73 -4.03 63.00
CA PHE A 30 -29.46 -5.13 63.54
C PHE A 30 -30.96 -4.84 63.50
N LEU A 31 -31.78 -5.90 63.41
CA LEU A 31 -33.19 -5.80 63.51
C LEU A 31 -33.53 -5.69 65.03
N ILE A 32 -34.26 -4.67 65.43
CA ILE A 32 -34.55 -4.39 66.80
C ILE A 32 -35.98 -4.77 67.15
N ASN A 33 -36.11 -5.75 68.06
CA ASN A 33 -37.37 -6.26 68.58
C ASN A 33 -37.49 -5.94 70.08
N THR A 34 -37.85 -4.70 70.40
CA THR A 34 -38.04 -4.17 71.72
C THR A 34 -39.18 -3.16 71.70
N PRO A 35 -39.87 -2.95 72.84
CA PRO A 35 -40.85 -1.88 73.02
C PRO A 35 -40.19 -0.49 73.20
N ASP A 36 -38.89 -0.42 73.55
CA ASP A 36 -38.13 0.79 73.80
C ASP A 36 -37.67 1.50 72.48
N ASP A 37 -36.94 2.61 72.63
CA ASP A 37 -36.45 3.43 71.49
C ASP A 37 -35.54 2.62 70.58
N ARG A 38 -36.14 2.10 69.51
CA ARG A 38 -35.48 1.21 68.50
C ARG A 38 -34.29 1.84 67.77
N ALA A 39 -34.37 3.14 67.52
CA ALA A 39 -33.33 3.82 66.76
C ALA A 39 -32.07 4.01 67.60
N ASN A 40 -32.20 4.42 68.84
CA ASN A 40 -31.06 4.59 69.71
C ASN A 40 -30.38 3.25 70.04
N ILE A 41 -31.12 2.18 70.23
CA ILE A 41 -30.60 0.84 70.57
C ILE A 41 -29.86 0.29 69.32
N GLN A 42 -30.40 0.50 68.08
CA GLN A 42 -29.78 0.06 66.87
C GLN A 42 -28.43 0.72 66.68
N ASN A 43 -28.38 2.07 66.82
CA ASN A 43 -27.15 2.83 66.69
C ASN A 43 -26.12 2.44 67.73
N SER A 44 -26.53 2.29 68.98
CA SER A 44 -25.67 1.86 70.10
C SER A 44 -25.08 0.46 69.90
N ILE A 45 -25.82 -0.50 69.38
CA ILE A 45 -25.29 -1.82 68.98
C ILE A 45 -24.23 -1.70 67.90
N GLN A 46 -24.52 -0.93 66.86
CA GLN A 46 -23.60 -0.76 65.75
C GLN A 46 -22.30 -0.07 66.16
N GLU A 47 -22.41 1.00 67.01
CA GLU A 47 -21.27 1.71 67.57
C GLU A 47 -20.41 0.85 68.46
N LEU A 48 -21.06 0.14 69.43
CA LEU A 48 -20.36 -0.73 70.34
C LEU A 48 -19.67 -1.90 69.69
N LEU A 49 -20.34 -2.58 68.77
CA LEU A 49 -19.73 -3.66 67.97
C LEU A 49 -18.54 -3.14 67.16
N THR A 50 -18.67 -1.97 66.45
CA THR A 50 -17.60 -1.37 65.69
C THR A 50 -16.40 -0.99 66.54
N ALA A 51 -16.64 -0.37 67.72
CA ALA A 51 -15.57 0.03 68.67
C ALA A 51 -14.82 -1.19 69.19
N GLN A 52 -15.57 -2.18 69.73
CA GLN A 52 -15.01 -3.38 70.32
C GLN A 52 -14.28 -4.28 69.33
N MET A 53 -14.73 -4.34 68.07
CA MET A 53 -14.01 -5.04 66.97
C MET A 53 -12.68 -4.37 66.66
N ASN A 54 -12.65 -3.05 66.59
CA ASN A 54 -11.41 -2.30 66.37
C ASN A 54 -10.41 -2.47 67.53
N GLU A 55 -10.91 -2.58 68.81
CA GLU A 55 -10.09 -2.94 69.99
C GLU A 55 -9.46 -4.33 69.89
N GLU A 56 -10.21 -5.30 69.35
CA GLU A 56 -9.72 -6.67 69.06
C GLU A 56 -8.90 -6.82 67.79
N GLY A 57 -8.57 -5.71 67.10
CA GLY A 57 -7.73 -5.70 65.92
C GLY A 57 -8.44 -6.11 64.64
N VAL A 58 -9.77 -6.15 64.60
CA VAL A 58 -10.61 -6.42 63.44
C VAL A 58 -11.04 -5.09 62.85
N ARG A 59 -10.70 -4.83 61.58
CA ARG A 59 -11.13 -3.60 60.91
C ARG A 59 -12.61 -3.64 60.56
N THR A 60 -13.29 -2.54 60.75
CA THR A 60 -14.70 -2.39 60.39
C THR A 60 -14.89 -1.43 59.25
N VAL A 61 -16.00 -1.57 58.51
CA VAL A 61 -16.42 -0.60 57.49
C VAL A 61 -17.05 0.60 58.21
N GLU A 62 -16.69 1.81 57.76
CA GLU A 62 -17.28 3.05 58.33
C GLU A 62 -18.80 3.07 58.21
N SER A 63 -19.49 3.45 59.28
CA SER A 63 -20.96 3.48 59.38
C SER A 63 -21.59 4.31 58.26
N GLN A 64 -21.00 5.45 57.89
CA GLN A 64 -21.50 6.29 56.78
C GLN A 64 -21.46 5.58 55.40
N ALA A 65 -20.51 4.67 55.18
CA ALA A 65 -20.43 3.90 53.93
C ALA A 65 -21.52 2.80 53.93
N ILE A 66 -21.85 2.26 55.09
CA ILE A 66 -22.92 1.26 55.28
C ILE A 66 -24.30 1.89 55.02
N ASP A 67 -24.56 3.07 55.60
CA ASP A 67 -25.82 3.82 55.41
C ASP A 67 -26.09 4.19 53.96
N ARG A 68 -25.05 4.58 53.20
CA ARG A 68 -25.15 4.83 51.72
C ARG A 68 -25.46 3.55 50.95
N GLY A 69 -25.05 2.40 51.43
CA GLY A 69 -25.29 1.09 50.81
C GLY A 69 -26.64 0.47 51.10
N LEU A 70 -27.25 0.87 52.24
CA LEU A 70 -28.54 0.37 52.72
C LEU A 70 -29.65 1.37 52.36
N ARG A 71 -30.48 1.08 51.39
CA ARG A 71 -31.75 1.79 51.23
C ARG A 71 -32.70 1.31 52.30
N ALA A 72 -32.63 1.94 53.50
CA ALA A 72 -33.66 2.06 54.53
C ALA A 72 -34.32 0.77 55.09
N SER A 73 -33.71 -0.42 55.08
CA SER A 73 -34.29 -1.60 55.72
C SER A 73 -33.23 -2.56 56.26
N PRO A 74 -33.31 -3.08 57.49
CA PRO A 74 -32.41 -4.09 58.03
C PRO A 74 -32.34 -5.34 57.13
N VAL A 75 -31.15 -5.93 57.06
CA VAL A 75 -30.91 -7.07 56.18
C VAL A 75 -31.22 -8.37 56.90
N GLN A 76 -32.13 -9.18 56.34
CA GLN A 76 -32.55 -10.44 56.88
C GLN A 76 -32.09 -11.69 56.14
N SER A 77 -31.52 -11.51 54.89
CA SER A 77 -31.07 -12.63 54.10
C SER A 77 -29.56 -12.61 53.88
N GLU A 78 -28.91 -13.76 53.90
CA GLU A 78 -27.47 -13.93 53.72
C GLU A 78 -27.00 -13.44 52.33
N GLY A 79 -27.74 -13.72 51.25
CA GLY A 79 -27.41 -13.30 49.93
C GLY A 79 -27.39 -11.77 49.76
N ARG A 80 -28.31 -11.04 50.41
CA ARG A 80 -28.35 -9.58 50.41
C ARG A 80 -27.22 -9.01 51.27
N ALA A 81 -26.92 -9.65 52.42
CA ALA A 81 -25.80 -9.25 53.28
C ALA A 81 -24.46 -9.39 52.53
N ARG A 82 -24.24 -10.52 51.88
CA ARG A 82 -23.06 -10.73 51.03
C ARG A 82 -22.92 -9.67 49.94
N SER A 83 -23.98 -9.39 49.18
CA SER A 83 -23.94 -8.42 48.11
C SER A 83 -23.62 -7.00 48.57
N ILE A 84 -24.06 -6.61 49.74
CA ILE A 84 -23.75 -5.33 50.36
C ILE A 84 -22.30 -5.30 50.81
N ALA A 85 -21.83 -6.32 51.50
CA ALA A 85 -20.46 -6.42 51.99
C ALA A 85 -19.43 -6.47 50.83
N ALA A 86 -19.72 -7.16 49.74
CA ALA A 86 -18.89 -7.19 48.55
C ALA A 86 -18.70 -5.78 47.92
N ARG A 87 -19.76 -4.96 47.89
CA ARG A 87 -19.68 -3.58 47.41
C ARG A 87 -18.85 -2.67 48.32
N LEU A 88 -18.81 -3.02 49.63
CA LEU A 88 -18.08 -2.30 50.66
C LEU A 88 -16.65 -2.81 50.85
N ASN A 89 -16.23 -3.75 50.01
CA ASN A 89 -14.91 -4.40 50.07
C ASN A 89 -14.63 -5.02 51.44
N ALA A 90 -15.64 -5.64 52.06
CA ALA A 90 -15.50 -6.36 53.30
C ALA A 90 -15.37 -7.86 53.05
N GLN A 91 -14.53 -8.53 53.81
CA GLN A 91 -14.29 -9.98 53.75
C GLN A 91 -15.37 -10.77 54.52
N TYR A 92 -15.89 -10.16 55.56
CA TYR A 92 -16.98 -10.73 56.37
C TYR A 92 -18.10 -9.71 56.52
N VAL A 93 -19.30 -10.21 56.77
CA VAL A 93 -20.45 -9.39 57.11
C VAL A 93 -21.13 -9.95 58.37
N LEU A 94 -21.35 -9.06 59.28
CA LEU A 94 -22.09 -9.33 60.50
C LEU A 94 -23.47 -8.66 60.46
N PHE A 95 -24.53 -9.41 60.60
CA PHE A 95 -25.91 -8.91 60.72
C PHE A 95 -26.73 -9.77 61.61
N GLY A 96 -27.81 -9.25 62.19
CA GLY A 96 -28.57 -10.02 63.12
C GLY A 96 -29.81 -9.31 63.68
N SER A 97 -30.29 -9.79 64.83
CA SER A 97 -31.41 -9.19 65.61
C SER A 97 -31.05 -9.02 67.07
N PHE A 98 -31.64 -8.00 67.65
CA PHE A 98 -31.67 -7.76 69.05
C PHE A 98 -33.12 -8.01 69.54
N ASN A 99 -33.28 -8.86 70.47
CA ASN A 99 -34.59 -9.17 71.01
C ASN A 99 -34.57 -8.89 72.56
N GLN A 100 -35.65 -8.29 73.02
CA GLN A 100 -35.85 -8.07 74.42
C GLN A 100 -37.19 -8.71 74.88
N ILE A 101 -37.10 -9.60 75.82
CA ILE A 101 -38.28 -10.31 76.46
C ILE A 101 -38.22 -10.11 77.96
N GLY A 102 -39.02 -9.17 78.45
CA GLY A 102 -38.96 -8.75 79.83
C GLY A 102 -37.61 -8.11 80.20
N ASN A 103 -36.89 -8.62 81.16
CA ASN A 103 -35.59 -8.15 81.61
C ASN A 103 -34.44 -8.92 81.01
N ILE A 104 -34.68 -9.75 79.95
CA ILE A 104 -33.65 -10.51 79.29
C ILE A 104 -33.46 -9.90 77.85
N ILE A 105 -32.21 -9.61 77.50
CA ILE A 105 -31.80 -9.20 76.10
C ILE A 105 -31.05 -10.33 75.41
N SER A 106 -31.31 -10.56 74.12
CA SER A 106 -30.53 -11.46 73.29
C SER A 106 -30.02 -10.75 72.00
N LEU A 107 -28.77 -11.06 71.65
CA LEU A 107 -28.14 -10.70 70.39
C LEU A 107 -27.95 -11.97 69.54
N ASP A 108 -28.78 -12.12 68.52
CA ASP A 108 -28.66 -13.18 67.55
C ASP A 108 -27.95 -12.61 66.30
N ALA A 109 -26.74 -13.07 65.98
CA ALA A 109 -25.97 -12.55 64.87
C ALA A 109 -25.50 -13.67 63.95
N LYS A 110 -25.37 -13.32 62.71
CA LYS A 110 -24.77 -14.18 61.69
C LYS A 110 -23.51 -13.52 61.13
N LEU A 111 -22.41 -14.24 61.26
CA LEU A 111 -21.18 -13.91 60.63
C LEU A 111 -21.06 -14.70 59.29
N VAL A 112 -21.03 -13.99 58.16
CA VAL A 112 -21.02 -14.60 56.82
C VAL A 112 -19.75 -14.23 56.12
N ASP A 113 -19.04 -15.20 55.58
CA ASP A 113 -17.91 -15.01 54.68
C ASP A 113 -18.44 -14.53 53.33
N VAL A 114 -17.92 -13.38 52.82
CA VAL A 114 -18.38 -12.75 51.59
C VAL A 114 -18.05 -13.59 50.37
N LEU A 115 -16.95 -14.32 50.37
CA LEU A 115 -16.55 -15.24 49.28
C LEU A 115 -17.36 -16.55 49.27
N GLY A 116 -18.11 -16.81 50.33
CA GLY A 116 -19.00 -17.96 50.38
C GLY A 116 -18.31 -19.31 50.65
N THR A 117 -17.04 -19.30 51.02
CA THR A 117 -16.21 -20.51 51.19
C THR A 117 -16.31 -21.09 52.60
N GLY A 118 -16.67 -20.26 53.58
CA GLY A 118 -16.91 -20.70 54.96
C GLY A 118 -18.37 -20.98 55.27
N ARG A 119 -18.63 -21.81 56.31
CA ARG A 119 -20.00 -22.00 56.85
C ARG A 119 -20.43 -20.71 57.55
N THR A 120 -21.67 -20.24 57.25
CA THR A 120 -22.30 -19.15 58.04
C THR A 120 -22.32 -19.51 59.45
N GLN A 121 -21.83 -18.59 60.29
CA GLN A 121 -21.81 -18.80 61.75
C GLN A 121 -22.93 -18.06 62.42
N ASN A 122 -23.66 -18.80 63.24
CA ASN A 122 -24.66 -18.23 64.12
C ASN A 122 -24.00 -17.94 65.44
N LEU A 123 -24.04 -16.69 65.87
CA LEU A 123 -23.54 -16.21 67.16
C LEU A 123 -24.74 -15.81 68.01
N PHE A 124 -24.70 -16.20 69.24
CA PHE A 124 -25.80 -15.94 70.17
C PHE A 124 -25.25 -15.53 71.54
N VAL A 125 -25.77 -14.44 72.10
CA VAL A 125 -25.46 -13.96 73.46
C VAL A 125 -26.72 -13.49 74.10
N GLU A 126 -26.92 -13.96 75.36
CA GLU A 126 -28.06 -13.58 76.24
C GLU A 126 -27.51 -12.92 77.51
N GLN A 127 -28.15 -11.83 77.96
CA GLN A 127 -27.81 -11.08 79.18
C GLN A 127 -29.07 -10.54 79.83
N ALA A 128 -28.98 -10.30 81.14
CA ALA A 128 -30.09 -9.71 81.93
C ALA A 128 -29.92 -8.17 81.95
N GLY A 129 -30.95 -7.45 81.51
CA GLY A 129 -31.02 -5.99 81.49
C GLY A 129 -30.38 -5.29 80.30
N VAL A 130 -31.01 -4.24 79.73
CA VAL A 130 -30.52 -3.44 78.57
C VAL A 130 -29.24 -2.70 79.00
N GLU A 131 -29.01 -2.42 80.29
CA GLU A 131 -27.79 -1.84 80.85
C GLU A 131 -26.54 -2.69 80.61
N ASN A 132 -26.72 -3.99 80.35
CA ASN A 132 -25.61 -4.90 79.98
C ASN A 132 -25.35 -5.09 78.48
N LEU A 133 -25.91 -4.21 77.63
CA LEU A 133 -25.75 -4.26 76.19
C LEU A 133 -24.28 -4.19 75.80
N ALA A 134 -23.48 -3.37 76.46
CA ALA A 134 -22.03 -3.26 76.14
C ALA A 134 -21.26 -4.55 76.45
N SER A 135 -21.69 -5.27 77.51
CA SER A 135 -21.13 -6.59 77.86
C SER A 135 -21.59 -7.69 76.93
N ALA A 136 -22.82 -7.64 76.42
CA ALA A 136 -23.38 -8.60 75.48
C ALA A 136 -22.67 -8.42 74.09
N THR A 137 -22.48 -7.18 73.65
CA THR A 137 -21.73 -6.90 72.42
C THR A 137 -20.27 -7.35 72.48
N LYS A 138 -19.63 -7.17 73.69
CA LYS A 138 -18.23 -7.61 73.85
C LYS A 138 -18.08 -9.12 73.76
N LEU A 139 -18.97 -9.87 74.36
CA LEU A 139 -18.99 -11.33 74.27
C LEU A 139 -19.24 -11.83 72.86
N LEU A 140 -20.07 -11.13 72.09
CA LEU A 140 -20.33 -11.46 70.70
C LEU A 140 -19.06 -11.23 69.86
N VAL A 141 -18.37 -10.13 70.13
CA VAL A 141 -17.11 -9.81 69.38
C VAL A 141 -16.01 -10.80 69.72
N GLN A 142 -15.89 -11.22 70.97
CA GLN A 142 -14.93 -12.24 71.40
C GLN A 142 -15.19 -13.59 70.70
N GLN A 143 -16.46 -14.03 70.63
CA GLN A 143 -16.81 -15.24 69.85
C GLN A 143 -16.45 -15.17 68.37
N MET A 144 -16.55 -13.98 67.82
CA MET A 144 -16.28 -13.73 66.42
C MET A 144 -14.77 -13.57 66.12
N SER A 145 -14.02 -12.88 67.01
CA SER A 145 -12.62 -12.51 66.78
C SER A 145 -11.71 -13.73 66.61
N VAL A 146 -11.95 -14.80 67.34
CA VAL A 146 -11.20 -16.07 67.16
C VAL A 146 -11.24 -16.63 65.75
N GLN A 147 -12.26 -16.31 64.96
CA GLN A 147 -12.45 -16.88 63.62
C GLN A 147 -12.07 -15.91 62.53
N VAL A 148 -12.28 -14.62 62.77
CA VAL A 148 -11.92 -13.58 61.82
C VAL A 148 -10.40 -13.35 61.75
N THR A 149 -9.69 -13.56 62.85
CA THR A 149 -8.24 -13.41 63.02
C THR A 149 -7.44 -14.69 62.72
N ALA A 150 -8.12 -15.85 62.53
CA ALA A 150 -7.46 -17.08 62.05
C ALA A 150 -6.89 -16.86 60.65
N LYS A 151 -5.58 -16.62 60.53
CA LYS A 151 -4.84 -16.27 59.32
C LYS A 151 -5.02 -17.30 58.20
N GLY A 152 -5.85 -17.02 57.24
CA GLY A 152 -5.90 -17.78 55.99
C GLY A 152 -4.72 -17.44 55.06
N VAL A 153 -3.61 -18.13 55.24
CA VAL A 153 -2.49 -18.07 54.32
C VAL A 153 -2.80 -18.99 53.14
N ILE A 154 -2.54 -18.52 51.91
CA ILE A 154 -2.63 -19.37 50.73
C ILE A 154 -1.49 -20.38 50.78
N GLY A 155 -1.83 -21.67 50.98
CA GLY A 155 -0.85 -22.75 50.97
C GLY A 155 -0.48 -23.20 49.55
N GLU A 156 -1.48 -23.25 48.67
CA GLU A 156 -1.32 -23.70 47.29
C GLU A 156 -2.33 -23.04 46.36
N ILE A 157 -1.95 -22.83 45.09
CA ILE A 157 -2.85 -22.38 44.03
C ILE A 157 -2.98 -23.49 43.02
N GLN A 158 -4.20 -23.95 42.81
CA GLN A 158 -4.56 -24.99 41.84
C GLN A 158 -5.44 -24.43 40.74
N VAL A 159 -5.38 -25.06 39.56
CA VAL A 159 -6.29 -24.79 38.46
C VAL A 159 -6.98 -26.08 38.08
N ARG A 160 -8.29 -26.04 37.84
CA ARG A 160 -9.11 -27.18 37.42
C ARG A 160 -10.00 -26.80 36.25
N GLY A 161 -10.25 -27.76 35.36
CA GLY A 161 -11.09 -27.56 34.17
C GLY A 161 -10.35 -26.99 32.97
N ASN A 162 -9.03 -26.89 33.07
CA ASN A 162 -8.16 -26.53 31.96
C ASN A 162 -7.75 -27.82 31.23
N ASP A 163 -8.31 -28.03 30.03
CA ASP A 163 -8.00 -29.20 29.17
C ASP A 163 -6.85 -28.93 28.19
N ARG A 164 -6.78 -27.74 27.64
CA ARG A 164 -5.82 -27.34 26.58
C ARG A 164 -4.86 -26.25 27.02
N ILE A 165 -5.31 -25.39 27.93
CA ILE A 165 -4.48 -24.30 28.42
C ILE A 165 -3.72 -24.82 29.65
N GLU A 166 -2.40 -24.75 29.61
CA GLU A 166 -1.57 -25.19 30.71
C GLU A 166 -1.86 -24.44 32.00
N ALA A 167 -1.96 -25.13 33.12
CA ALA A 167 -2.24 -24.54 34.42
C ALA A 167 -1.21 -23.46 34.80
N GLU A 168 0.05 -23.64 34.42
CA GLU A 168 1.11 -22.67 34.67
C GLU A 168 0.90 -21.36 33.90
N ALA A 169 0.39 -21.43 32.65
CA ALA A 169 0.03 -20.24 31.89
C ALA A 169 -1.09 -19.42 32.55
N ILE A 170 -2.03 -20.09 33.19
CA ILE A 170 -3.12 -19.46 33.96
C ILE A 170 -2.54 -18.82 35.24
N LYS A 171 -1.70 -19.57 35.99
CA LYS A 171 -1.05 -19.09 37.21
C LYS A 171 -0.15 -17.88 36.99
N LEU A 172 0.48 -17.74 35.84
CA LEU A 172 1.28 -16.55 35.48
C LEU A 172 0.45 -15.26 35.46
N ASN A 173 -0.85 -15.35 35.19
CA ASN A 173 -1.76 -14.21 35.18
C ASN A 173 -2.43 -13.96 36.53
N VAL A 174 -2.10 -14.75 37.59
CA VAL A 174 -2.60 -14.64 38.95
C VAL A 174 -1.63 -13.82 39.77
N LYS A 175 -2.15 -12.82 40.49
CA LYS A 175 -1.36 -11.97 41.39
C LYS A 175 -1.19 -12.60 42.79
N SER A 176 -2.17 -13.39 43.21
CA SER A 176 -2.09 -14.15 44.49
C SER A 176 -0.94 -15.14 44.45
N LYS A 177 -0.20 -15.28 45.58
CA LYS A 177 0.94 -16.21 45.65
C LYS A 177 0.85 -17.11 46.86
N PRO A 178 1.32 -18.36 46.80
CA PRO A 178 1.51 -19.19 47.96
C PRO A 178 2.38 -18.50 48.99
N GLY A 179 2.00 -18.60 50.29
CA GLY A 179 2.65 -17.94 51.40
C GLY A 179 2.08 -16.56 51.76
N GLU A 180 1.24 -15.98 50.92
CA GLU A 180 0.59 -14.68 51.17
C GLU A 180 -0.79 -14.87 51.88
N LEU A 181 -1.21 -13.81 52.57
CA LEU A 181 -2.56 -13.78 53.16
C LEU A 181 -3.61 -13.71 52.04
N LEU A 182 -4.64 -14.53 52.18
CA LEU A 182 -5.76 -14.52 51.29
C LEU A 182 -6.52 -13.18 51.33
N ARG A 183 -6.65 -12.52 50.20
CA ARG A 183 -7.39 -11.27 50.03
C ARG A 183 -8.47 -11.46 48.98
N SER A 184 -9.74 -11.24 49.37
CA SER A 184 -10.87 -11.37 48.41
C SER A 184 -10.79 -10.44 47.23
N GLU A 185 -10.25 -9.24 47.43
CA GLU A 185 -10.02 -8.24 46.39
C GLU A 185 -9.03 -8.77 45.33
N LEU A 186 -7.91 -9.35 45.77
CA LEU A 186 -6.87 -9.88 44.89
C LEU A 186 -7.39 -11.11 44.13
N VAL A 187 -8.15 -12.01 44.79
CA VAL A 187 -8.80 -13.15 44.13
C VAL A 187 -9.81 -12.68 43.07
N SER A 188 -10.56 -11.61 43.33
CA SER A 188 -11.49 -11.02 42.35
C SER A 188 -10.74 -10.40 41.16
N GLU A 189 -9.56 -9.79 41.38
CA GLU A 189 -8.69 -9.30 40.31
C GLU A 189 -8.09 -10.45 39.53
N ASP A 190 -7.69 -11.53 40.17
CA ASP A 190 -7.17 -12.74 39.56
C ASP A 190 -8.21 -13.40 38.64
N ILE A 191 -9.45 -13.53 39.10
CA ILE A 191 -10.57 -14.02 38.28
C ILE A 191 -10.73 -13.15 37.01
N LYS A 192 -10.71 -11.81 37.18
CA LYS A 192 -10.81 -10.89 36.06
C LYS A 192 -9.62 -11.02 35.12
N SER A 193 -8.40 -11.19 35.64
CA SER A 193 -7.18 -11.37 34.84
C SER A 193 -7.19 -12.66 34.04
N ILE A 194 -7.61 -13.76 34.65
CA ILE A 194 -7.78 -15.07 34.00
C ILE A 194 -8.88 -14.95 32.91
N TYR A 195 -10.03 -14.34 33.24
CA TYR A 195 -11.11 -14.15 32.27
C TYR A 195 -10.68 -13.25 31.08
N ALA A 196 -9.88 -12.23 31.36
CA ALA A 196 -9.35 -11.31 30.35
C ALA A 196 -8.38 -11.99 29.37
N MET A 197 -7.84 -13.17 29.67
CA MET A 197 -7.09 -13.99 28.70
C MET A 197 -7.93 -14.39 27.47
N GLY A 198 -9.27 -14.34 27.56
CA GLY A 198 -10.20 -14.63 26.47
C GLY A 198 -10.37 -16.11 26.12
N TYR A 199 -9.77 -17.01 26.89
CA TYR A 199 -9.80 -18.46 26.66
C TYR A 199 -10.91 -19.18 27.40
N PHE A 200 -11.57 -18.52 28.33
CA PHE A 200 -12.49 -19.14 29.29
C PHE A 200 -13.91 -18.57 29.18
N GLU A 201 -14.90 -19.45 29.21
CA GLU A 201 -16.33 -19.11 29.29
C GLU A 201 -16.73 -18.71 30.72
N SER A 202 -16.16 -19.41 31.71
CA SER A 202 -16.34 -19.08 33.13
C SER A 202 -15.04 -19.30 33.91
N VAL A 203 -14.86 -18.49 34.95
CA VAL A 203 -13.76 -18.58 35.91
C VAL A 203 -14.33 -18.36 37.27
N ASP A 204 -14.24 -19.36 38.12
CA ASP A 204 -14.65 -19.31 39.50
C ASP A 204 -13.45 -19.63 40.43
N ALA A 205 -13.49 -19.15 41.65
CA ALA A 205 -12.51 -19.47 42.67
C ALA A 205 -13.15 -20.27 43.84
N GLN A 206 -12.57 -21.40 44.11
CA GLN A 206 -12.95 -22.25 45.25
C GLN A 206 -11.81 -22.31 46.24
N MET A 207 -12.15 -22.38 47.49
CA MET A 207 -11.20 -22.52 48.59
C MET A 207 -11.48 -23.74 49.45
N THR A 208 -10.41 -24.45 49.77
CA THR A 208 -10.46 -25.61 50.64
C THR A 208 -9.32 -25.54 51.65
N ASP A 209 -9.49 -26.19 52.82
CA ASP A 209 -8.42 -26.30 53.80
C ASP A 209 -7.38 -27.33 53.38
N GLY A 210 -6.12 -26.98 53.44
CA GLY A 210 -4.99 -27.85 53.14
C GLY A 210 -3.96 -27.87 54.27
N PRO A 211 -3.01 -28.81 54.20
CA PRO A 211 -2.02 -29.00 55.28
C PRO A 211 -1.04 -27.82 55.46
N ALA A 212 -0.84 -26.99 54.45
CA ALA A 212 0.05 -25.83 54.47
C ALA A 212 -0.68 -24.48 54.45
N GLY A 213 -2.02 -24.46 54.63
CA GLY A 213 -2.86 -23.28 54.55
C GLY A 213 -4.06 -23.49 53.63
N LYS A 214 -4.73 -22.40 53.22
CA LYS A 214 -5.85 -22.49 52.27
C LYS A 214 -5.38 -22.85 50.86
N VAL A 215 -6.03 -23.81 50.23
CA VAL A 215 -5.85 -24.13 48.81
C VAL A 215 -6.84 -23.30 48.00
N LEU A 216 -6.30 -22.37 47.19
CA LEU A 216 -7.07 -21.54 46.25
C LEU A 216 -7.12 -22.25 44.88
N THR A 217 -8.30 -22.73 44.51
CA THR A 217 -8.51 -23.42 43.25
C THR A 217 -9.29 -22.54 42.28
N PHE A 218 -8.67 -22.15 41.14
CA PHE A 218 -9.40 -21.53 40.06
C PHE A 218 -10.04 -22.63 39.21
N VAL A 219 -11.37 -22.63 39.16
CA VAL A 219 -12.13 -23.56 38.29
C VAL A 219 -12.47 -22.81 37.02
N VAL A 220 -11.91 -23.26 35.93
CA VAL A 220 -12.09 -22.64 34.63
C VAL A 220 -12.89 -23.57 33.70
N GLN A 221 -13.68 -22.96 32.82
CA GLN A 221 -14.32 -23.66 31.70
C GLN A 221 -13.80 -23.04 30.42
N GLU A 222 -13.10 -23.84 29.65
CA GLU A 222 -12.53 -23.34 28.39
C GLU A 222 -13.58 -23.07 27.31
N ASN A 223 -13.39 -21.97 26.57
CA ASN A 223 -14.20 -21.67 25.39
C ASN A 223 -14.06 -22.80 24.34
N PRO A 224 -15.12 -23.12 23.62
CA PRO A 224 -15.07 -24.08 22.52
C PRO A 224 -14.05 -23.63 21.44
N THR A 225 -13.56 -24.57 20.64
CA THR A 225 -12.74 -24.29 19.48
C THR A 225 -13.63 -24.09 18.26
N VAL A 226 -13.32 -23.12 17.42
CA VAL A 226 -13.99 -22.94 16.12
C VAL A 226 -13.57 -24.07 15.19
N SER A 227 -14.50 -24.97 14.86
CA SER A 227 -14.25 -26.07 13.91
C SER A 227 -14.22 -25.58 12.48
N GLU A 228 -15.13 -24.68 12.14
CA GLU A 228 -15.29 -24.11 10.80
C GLU A 228 -15.90 -22.72 10.88
N VAL A 229 -15.49 -21.85 9.97
CA VAL A 229 -16.15 -20.57 9.72
C VAL A 229 -16.82 -20.63 8.36
N LYS A 230 -18.15 -20.46 8.32
CA LYS A 230 -18.95 -20.51 7.10
C LYS A 230 -19.58 -19.16 6.77
N VAL A 231 -19.50 -18.79 5.50
CA VAL A 231 -20.16 -17.58 5.00
C VAL A 231 -21.25 -18.01 4.03
N THR A 232 -22.43 -17.39 4.11
CA THR A 232 -23.57 -17.73 3.26
C THR A 232 -24.33 -16.47 2.84
N GLY A 233 -24.93 -16.51 1.62
CA GLY A 233 -25.74 -15.39 1.09
C GLY A 233 -24.94 -14.33 0.35
N ASN A 234 -23.63 -14.37 0.37
CA ASN A 234 -22.74 -13.47 -0.36
C ASN A 234 -22.65 -13.88 -1.85
N LYS A 235 -23.16 -13.06 -2.75
CA LYS A 235 -23.10 -13.25 -4.20
C LYS A 235 -22.17 -12.27 -4.90
N LYS A 236 -21.92 -11.11 -4.29
CA LYS A 236 -21.19 -9.98 -4.86
C LYS A 236 -19.76 -9.87 -4.37
N ILE A 237 -19.51 -10.33 -3.16
CA ILE A 237 -18.15 -10.39 -2.59
C ILE A 237 -17.78 -11.86 -2.44
N LYS A 238 -16.59 -12.23 -2.88
CA LYS A 238 -16.11 -13.62 -2.83
C LYS A 238 -15.82 -14.04 -1.40
N ASP A 239 -16.05 -15.31 -1.08
CA ASP A 239 -15.74 -15.90 0.24
C ASP A 239 -14.32 -15.59 0.68
N LYS A 240 -13.34 -15.69 -0.23
CA LYS A 240 -11.94 -15.40 0.05
C LYS A 240 -11.72 -14.00 0.61
N ASP A 241 -12.41 -13.00 0.07
CA ASP A 241 -12.25 -11.60 0.48
C ASP A 241 -12.90 -11.37 1.84
N ILE A 242 -14.07 -11.99 2.09
CA ILE A 242 -14.75 -11.94 3.38
C ILE A 242 -13.89 -12.66 4.43
N MET A 243 -13.46 -13.89 4.16
CA MET A 243 -12.62 -14.67 5.07
C MET A 243 -11.28 -13.99 5.42
N ALA A 244 -10.72 -13.20 4.49
CA ALA A 244 -9.52 -12.40 4.73
C ALA A 244 -9.77 -11.25 5.73
N ALA A 245 -10.97 -10.69 5.74
CA ALA A 245 -11.37 -9.61 6.66
C ALA A 245 -11.69 -10.10 8.07
N LEU A 246 -12.01 -11.40 8.24
CA LEU A 246 -12.38 -11.98 9.54
C LEU A 246 -11.15 -12.19 10.42
N SER A 247 -11.29 -11.93 11.71
CA SER A 247 -10.33 -12.31 12.74
C SER A 247 -10.60 -13.71 13.28
N THR A 248 -11.86 -14.13 13.33
CA THR A 248 -12.25 -15.50 13.70
C THR A 248 -11.73 -16.48 12.64
N LYS A 249 -10.91 -17.43 13.05
CA LYS A 249 -10.32 -18.45 12.18
C LYS A 249 -10.73 -19.84 12.64
N ALA A 250 -10.78 -20.78 11.71
CA ALA A 250 -10.89 -22.21 12.05
C ALA A 250 -9.71 -22.63 12.95
N PHE A 251 -10.00 -23.51 13.88
CA PHE A 251 -9.08 -24.06 14.90
C PHE A 251 -8.63 -23.04 15.98
N ALA A 252 -9.11 -21.82 15.95
CA ALA A 252 -8.91 -20.85 17.03
C ALA A 252 -9.95 -21.05 18.16
N ILE A 253 -9.66 -20.53 19.34
CA ILE A 253 -10.60 -20.51 20.47
C ILE A 253 -11.73 -19.53 20.13
N LEU A 254 -12.97 -19.92 20.39
CA LEU A 254 -14.14 -19.10 20.13
C LEU A 254 -14.17 -17.88 21.05
N SER A 255 -14.20 -16.71 20.46
CA SER A 255 -14.48 -15.45 21.16
C SER A 255 -15.77 -14.84 20.59
N ARG A 256 -16.81 -14.75 21.41
CA ARG A 256 -18.10 -14.16 21.01
C ARG A 256 -17.97 -12.67 20.68
N SER A 257 -17.09 -11.95 21.39
CA SER A 257 -16.77 -10.55 21.08
C SER A 257 -16.16 -10.43 19.70
N GLN A 258 -15.18 -11.29 19.39
CA GLN A 258 -14.50 -11.28 18.08
C GLN A 258 -15.45 -11.62 16.92
N VAL A 259 -16.40 -12.54 17.13
CA VAL A 259 -17.45 -12.84 16.14
C VAL A 259 -18.35 -11.62 15.90
N ASN A 260 -18.69 -10.85 16.94
CA ASN A 260 -19.47 -9.62 16.77
C ASN A 260 -18.65 -8.52 16.06
N ASP A 261 -17.38 -8.39 16.37
CA ASP A 261 -16.48 -7.47 15.67
C ASP A 261 -16.35 -7.85 14.21
N ASP A 262 -16.32 -9.15 13.91
CA ASP A 262 -16.26 -9.64 12.53
C ASP A 262 -17.54 -9.32 11.74
N VAL A 263 -18.72 -9.33 12.39
CA VAL A 263 -19.95 -8.81 11.76
C VAL A 263 -19.76 -7.37 11.32
N GLN A 264 -19.18 -6.52 12.16
CA GLN A 264 -18.92 -5.11 11.82
C GLN A 264 -17.89 -4.98 10.70
N ARG A 265 -16.85 -5.83 10.66
CA ARG A 265 -15.87 -5.86 9.59
C ARG A 265 -16.49 -6.25 8.25
N ILE A 266 -17.36 -7.28 8.26
CA ILE A 266 -18.11 -7.66 7.05
C ILE A 266 -19.01 -6.51 6.59
N LEU A 267 -19.76 -5.89 7.49
CA LEU A 267 -20.62 -4.74 7.16
C LEU A 267 -19.79 -3.60 6.56
N LYS A 268 -18.62 -3.27 7.15
CA LYS A 268 -17.70 -2.25 6.62
C LYS A 268 -17.21 -2.63 5.21
N LEU A 269 -16.86 -3.89 4.97
CA LEU A 269 -16.45 -4.39 3.65
C LEU A 269 -17.57 -4.21 2.61
N TYR A 270 -18.84 -4.54 2.98
CA TYR A 270 -19.99 -4.33 2.11
C TYR A 270 -20.28 -2.85 1.86
N GLN A 271 -20.15 -2.00 2.88
CA GLN A 271 -20.32 -0.54 2.75
C GLN A 271 -19.28 0.07 1.80
N GLN A 272 -18.01 -0.36 1.88
CA GLN A 272 -16.96 0.07 0.96
C GLN A 272 -17.27 -0.29 -0.50
N LYS A 273 -18.06 -1.35 -0.72
CA LYS A 273 -18.54 -1.77 -2.03
C LYS A 273 -19.90 -1.15 -2.42
N GLY A 274 -20.47 -0.29 -1.55
CA GLY A 274 -21.72 0.44 -1.80
C GLY A 274 -23.00 -0.27 -1.34
N TYR A 275 -22.88 -1.37 -0.62
CA TYR A 275 -24.03 -2.12 -0.08
C TYR A 275 -24.34 -1.68 1.35
N PHE A 276 -24.78 -0.44 1.52
CA PHE A 276 -25.09 0.15 2.83
C PHE A 276 -26.30 -0.45 3.52
N ALA A 277 -27.15 -1.15 2.78
CA ALA A 277 -28.31 -1.85 3.31
C ALA A 277 -28.03 -3.33 3.62
N ALA A 278 -26.78 -3.78 3.48
CA ALA A 278 -26.40 -5.14 3.81
C ALA A 278 -26.69 -5.45 5.30
N ASP A 279 -27.25 -6.63 5.55
CA ASP A 279 -27.47 -7.18 6.88
C ASP A 279 -26.61 -8.43 7.08
N VAL A 280 -25.96 -8.52 8.22
CA VAL A 280 -25.07 -9.64 8.55
C VAL A 280 -25.44 -10.18 9.92
N LYS A 281 -25.80 -11.44 9.95
CA LYS A 281 -26.14 -12.15 11.18
C LYS A 281 -25.13 -13.26 11.41
N SER A 282 -24.56 -13.30 12.60
CA SER A 282 -23.72 -14.40 13.04
C SER A 282 -24.56 -15.43 13.81
N SER A 283 -24.23 -16.69 13.64
CA SER A 283 -24.78 -17.77 14.45
C SER A 283 -23.66 -18.74 14.84
N ILE A 284 -23.70 -19.19 16.08
CA ILE A 284 -22.74 -20.14 16.62
C ILE A 284 -23.53 -21.39 16.96
N THR A 285 -23.18 -22.53 16.38
CA THR A 285 -23.85 -23.81 16.60
C THR A 285 -22.83 -24.89 16.99
N PHE A 286 -23.28 -25.93 17.67
CA PHE A 286 -22.48 -27.03 18.17
C PHE A 286 -23.06 -28.36 17.65
N PRO A 287 -22.83 -28.71 16.36
CA PRO A 287 -23.60 -29.77 15.70
C PRO A 287 -23.27 -31.21 16.20
N GLN A 288 -22.09 -31.47 16.71
CA GLN A 288 -21.67 -32.82 17.11
C GLN A 288 -20.94 -32.87 18.46
N ASP A 289 -20.20 -31.85 18.81
CA ASP A 289 -19.37 -31.77 20.02
C ASP A 289 -19.56 -30.39 20.65
N PRO A 290 -20.02 -30.26 21.90
CA PRO A 290 -20.17 -28.97 22.57
C PRO A 290 -18.85 -28.19 22.70
N ARG A 291 -17.69 -28.85 22.49
CA ARG A 291 -16.37 -28.21 22.47
C ARG A 291 -15.95 -27.70 21.09
N LYS A 292 -16.75 -27.94 20.04
CA LYS A 292 -16.48 -27.54 18.66
C LYS A 292 -17.60 -26.67 18.10
N ALA A 293 -17.33 -25.42 17.93
CA ALA A 293 -18.25 -24.42 17.42
C ALA A 293 -18.18 -24.26 15.91
N LEU A 294 -19.29 -24.28 15.22
CA LEU A 294 -19.44 -23.84 13.84
C LEU A 294 -19.94 -22.38 13.88
N VAL A 295 -19.13 -21.46 13.36
CA VAL A 295 -19.50 -20.05 13.23
C VAL A 295 -20.01 -19.81 11.82
N THR A 296 -21.25 -19.35 11.69
CA THR A 296 -21.85 -19.05 10.39
C THR A 296 -22.22 -17.57 10.32
N PHE A 297 -21.70 -16.88 9.30
CA PHE A 297 -22.12 -15.53 8.95
C PHE A 297 -23.12 -15.62 7.79
N LYS A 298 -24.37 -15.26 8.05
CA LYS A 298 -25.44 -15.17 7.06
C LYS A 298 -25.58 -13.73 6.60
N ILE A 299 -25.38 -13.49 5.31
CA ILE A 299 -25.35 -12.18 4.70
C ILE A 299 -26.58 -12.00 3.80
N ASP A 300 -27.24 -10.89 3.97
CA ASP A 300 -28.23 -10.38 3.01
C ASP A 300 -27.66 -9.10 2.40
N GLU A 301 -27.21 -9.18 1.14
CA GLU A 301 -26.49 -8.09 0.48
C GLU A 301 -27.37 -6.89 0.17
N ASN A 302 -28.68 -7.08 -0.01
CA ASN A 302 -29.62 -6.07 -0.43
C ASN A 302 -29.17 -5.31 -1.70
N LYS A 303 -29.80 -4.16 -1.99
CA LYS A 303 -29.48 -3.37 -3.18
C LYS A 303 -28.34 -2.37 -2.88
N LYS A 304 -27.50 -2.14 -3.88
CA LYS A 304 -26.48 -1.11 -3.85
C LYS A 304 -27.12 0.27 -3.81
N ILE A 305 -26.67 1.12 -2.89
CA ILE A 305 -27.13 2.50 -2.76
C ILE A 305 -26.07 3.40 -3.38
N TYR A 306 -26.47 4.26 -4.30
CA TYR A 306 -25.56 5.14 -5.02
C TYR A 306 -25.72 6.60 -4.61
N ILE A 307 -24.67 7.39 -4.80
CA ILE A 307 -24.72 8.85 -4.70
C ILE A 307 -25.49 9.37 -5.92
N ARG A 308 -26.54 10.11 -5.67
CA ARG A 308 -27.41 10.71 -6.71
C ARG A 308 -27.07 12.17 -6.94
N LYS A 309 -26.76 12.89 -5.87
CA LYS A 309 -26.50 14.32 -5.96
C LYS A 309 -25.40 14.72 -4.99
N ILE A 310 -24.51 15.58 -5.48
CA ILE A 310 -23.55 16.31 -4.68
C ILE A 310 -23.79 17.79 -4.90
N SER A 311 -24.16 18.50 -3.87
CA SER A 311 -24.46 19.94 -3.87
C SER A 311 -23.54 20.65 -2.89
N PHE A 312 -23.37 21.94 -3.13
CA PHE A 312 -22.58 22.81 -2.27
C PHE A 312 -23.45 23.97 -1.78
N SER A 313 -23.10 24.53 -0.65
CA SER A 313 -23.77 25.73 -0.13
C SER A 313 -22.71 26.76 0.28
N GLY A 314 -22.89 28.02 -0.11
CA GLY A 314 -21.95 29.11 0.16
C GLY A 314 -20.79 29.20 -0.85
N ASN A 315 -20.86 28.48 -1.97
CA ASN A 315 -19.89 28.51 -3.05
C ASN A 315 -20.28 29.57 -4.11
N GLU A 316 -20.01 30.82 -3.84
CA GLU A 316 -20.39 31.92 -4.74
C GLU A 316 -19.43 32.06 -5.95
N SER A 317 -18.12 31.74 -5.74
CA SER A 317 -17.07 31.95 -6.74
C SER A 317 -16.92 30.81 -7.73
N PHE A 318 -17.34 29.62 -7.38
CA PHE A 318 -17.19 28.43 -8.23
C PHE A 318 -18.49 27.63 -8.32
N SER A 319 -18.83 27.22 -9.54
CA SER A 319 -20.00 26.38 -9.75
C SER A 319 -19.84 24.96 -9.16
N ASP A 320 -20.95 24.35 -8.75
CA ASP A 320 -21.01 22.95 -8.28
C ASP A 320 -20.31 21.99 -9.24
N ARG A 321 -20.47 22.21 -10.55
CA ARG A 321 -19.82 21.38 -11.57
C ARG A 321 -18.29 21.43 -11.46
N LYS A 322 -17.73 22.63 -11.18
CA LYS A 322 -16.28 22.80 -11.01
C LYS A 322 -15.81 22.13 -9.74
N LEU A 323 -16.50 22.30 -8.63
CA LEU A 323 -16.17 21.70 -7.34
C LEU A 323 -16.30 20.17 -7.38
N ARG A 324 -17.37 19.64 -7.98
CA ARG A 324 -17.49 18.18 -8.25
C ARG A 324 -16.34 17.65 -9.12
N GLY A 325 -15.79 18.50 -10.00
CA GLY A 325 -14.60 18.17 -10.78
C GLY A 325 -13.37 17.89 -9.91
N VAL A 326 -13.19 18.65 -8.83
CA VAL A 326 -12.07 18.55 -7.87
C VAL A 326 -12.19 17.31 -6.98
N MET A 327 -13.41 16.96 -6.56
CA MET A 327 -13.66 15.80 -5.72
C MET A 327 -13.33 14.48 -6.44
N GLN A 328 -12.88 13.50 -5.68
CA GLN A 328 -12.78 12.11 -6.16
C GLN A 328 -14.11 11.37 -6.07
N THR A 329 -14.92 11.68 -5.06
CA THR A 329 -16.29 11.22 -4.93
C THR A 329 -17.12 11.74 -6.11
N LYS A 330 -17.84 10.85 -6.80
CA LYS A 330 -18.65 11.20 -7.99
C LYS A 330 -20.10 10.71 -7.85
N GLU A 331 -21.01 11.42 -8.49
CA GLU A 331 -22.38 10.98 -8.68
C GLU A 331 -22.43 9.75 -9.60
N LYS A 332 -23.51 8.95 -9.48
CA LYS A 332 -23.76 7.82 -10.38
C LYS A 332 -23.96 8.31 -11.82
N ASP A 333 -23.18 7.77 -12.73
CA ASP A 333 -23.32 7.96 -14.17
C ASP A 333 -23.87 6.66 -14.80
N TRP A 334 -24.80 6.76 -15.75
CA TRP A 334 -25.47 5.58 -16.33
C TRP A 334 -24.55 4.73 -17.21
N ILE A 335 -23.57 5.32 -17.87
CA ILE A 335 -22.62 4.60 -18.73
C ILE A 335 -21.43 4.10 -17.92
N PHE A 336 -20.76 5.01 -17.20
CA PHE A 336 -19.48 4.70 -16.53
C PHE A 336 -19.65 3.90 -15.23
N SER A 337 -20.82 3.98 -14.58
CA SER A 337 -21.08 3.19 -13.36
C SER A 337 -21.29 1.70 -13.61
N LEU A 338 -21.49 1.27 -14.86
CA LEU A 338 -21.55 -0.16 -15.25
C LEU A 338 -20.16 -0.81 -15.19
N PHE A 339 -19.10 -0.04 -15.43
CA PHE A 339 -17.72 -0.53 -15.55
C PHE A 339 -16.80 0.00 -14.44
N THR A 340 -17.27 0.94 -13.63
CA THR A 340 -16.47 1.57 -12.56
C THR A 340 -17.26 1.62 -11.25
N GLU A 341 -16.59 1.91 -10.15
CA GLU A 341 -17.23 2.13 -8.83
C GLU A 341 -17.78 3.57 -8.67
N ARG A 342 -18.03 4.29 -9.76
CA ARG A 342 -18.62 5.63 -9.72
C ARG A 342 -20.00 5.62 -9.07
N GLY A 343 -20.23 6.59 -8.20
CA GLY A 343 -21.45 6.72 -7.45
C GLY A 343 -21.51 5.88 -6.17
N VAL A 344 -20.45 5.17 -5.82
CA VAL A 344 -20.35 4.47 -4.53
C VAL A 344 -19.83 5.42 -3.47
N LEU A 345 -20.54 5.54 -2.35
CA LEU A 345 -20.10 6.33 -1.21
C LEU A 345 -18.97 5.61 -0.48
N GLN A 346 -17.82 6.27 -0.35
CA GLN A 346 -16.70 5.86 0.48
C GLN A 346 -16.38 7.02 1.42
N ARG A 347 -16.60 6.85 2.71
CA ARG A 347 -16.47 7.94 3.70
C ARG A 347 -15.05 8.50 3.75
N ASP A 348 -14.05 7.61 3.74
CA ASP A 348 -12.64 7.99 3.80
C ASP A 348 -12.26 8.88 2.58
N ILE A 349 -12.83 8.58 1.39
CA ILE A 349 -12.62 9.40 0.19
C ILE A 349 -13.36 10.73 0.28
N LEU A 350 -14.57 10.73 0.83
CA LEU A 350 -15.37 11.95 1.00
C LEU A 350 -14.70 12.90 2.00
N GLU A 351 -14.12 12.39 3.08
CA GLU A 351 -13.33 13.16 4.04
C GLU A 351 -12.08 13.75 3.37
N ALA A 352 -11.34 12.94 2.59
CA ALA A 352 -10.21 13.43 1.81
C ALA A 352 -10.60 14.47 0.73
N ASP A 353 -11.85 14.45 0.25
CA ASP A 353 -12.35 15.45 -0.68
C ASP A 353 -12.54 16.83 -0.03
N VAL A 354 -12.82 16.89 1.27
CA VAL A 354 -12.83 18.14 2.05
C VAL A 354 -11.45 18.82 1.98
N ASP A 355 -10.39 18.04 2.18
CA ASP A 355 -9.01 18.56 2.07
C ASP A 355 -8.69 19.00 0.64
N ARG A 356 -9.10 18.23 -0.38
CA ARG A 356 -8.90 18.59 -1.79
C ARG A 356 -9.62 19.91 -2.15
N LEU A 357 -10.85 20.07 -1.70
CA LEU A 357 -11.61 21.30 -1.90
C LEU A 357 -10.95 22.48 -1.18
N THR A 358 -10.48 22.28 0.05
CA THR A 358 -9.76 23.31 0.82
C THR A 358 -8.49 23.73 0.09
N VAL A 359 -7.67 22.77 -0.36
CA VAL A 359 -6.48 23.05 -1.16
C VAL A 359 -6.85 23.78 -2.44
N PHE A 360 -7.90 23.35 -3.15
CA PHE A 360 -8.36 24.02 -4.37
C PHE A 360 -8.73 25.50 -4.13
N TYR A 361 -9.46 25.82 -3.06
CA TYR A 361 -9.81 27.21 -2.72
C TYR A 361 -8.56 28.01 -2.35
N HIS A 362 -7.66 27.45 -1.55
CA HIS A 362 -6.39 28.10 -1.21
C HIS A 362 -5.52 28.35 -2.45
N ASP A 363 -5.56 27.47 -3.45
CA ASP A 363 -4.83 27.64 -4.72
C ASP A 363 -5.48 28.67 -5.64
N LYS A 364 -6.72 29.06 -5.35
CA LYS A 364 -7.43 30.11 -6.09
C LYS A 364 -7.45 31.46 -5.37
N GLY A 365 -6.71 31.59 -4.28
CA GLY A 365 -6.53 32.84 -3.52
C GLY A 365 -7.47 33.02 -2.34
N PHE A 366 -8.32 32.07 -2.04
CA PHE A 366 -9.22 32.13 -0.89
C PHE A 366 -8.53 31.56 0.35
N MET A 367 -7.62 32.30 0.93
CA MET A 367 -6.74 31.85 2.02
C MET A 367 -7.49 31.50 3.31
N ASP A 368 -8.68 32.07 3.52
CA ASP A 368 -9.53 31.85 4.69
C ASP A 368 -10.65 30.85 4.44
N ALA A 369 -10.64 30.21 3.26
CA ALA A 369 -11.66 29.24 2.89
C ALA A 369 -11.71 28.05 3.87
N ARG A 370 -12.91 27.71 4.28
CA ARG A 370 -13.20 26.56 5.13
C ARG A 370 -14.28 25.71 4.51
N ILE A 371 -13.99 24.44 4.39
CA ILE A 371 -14.97 23.44 3.94
C ILE A 371 -15.49 22.72 5.17
N GLY A 372 -16.80 22.77 5.37
CA GLY A 372 -17.44 22.09 6.50
C GLY A 372 -17.56 20.58 6.25
N THR A 373 -17.96 19.87 7.29
CA THR A 373 -18.19 18.42 7.21
C THR A 373 -19.34 18.13 6.23
N PRO A 374 -19.15 17.27 5.24
CA PRO A 374 -20.21 16.90 4.32
C PRO A 374 -21.38 16.20 5.01
N GLU A 375 -22.57 16.68 4.78
CA GLU A 375 -23.82 16.08 5.27
C GLU A 375 -24.30 15.04 4.25
N VAL A 376 -24.46 13.81 4.70
CA VAL A 376 -24.90 12.71 3.85
C VAL A 376 -26.32 12.30 4.29
N THR A 377 -27.30 12.59 3.47
CA THR A 377 -28.69 12.18 3.67
C THR A 377 -29.06 11.02 2.76
N ARG A 378 -29.84 10.08 3.29
CA ARG A 378 -30.38 8.98 2.52
C ARG A 378 -31.79 9.32 2.12
N GLU A 379 -32.04 9.42 0.83
CA GLU A 379 -33.35 9.61 0.23
C GLU A 379 -33.82 8.32 -0.49
N GLU A 380 -35.03 8.32 -1.03
CA GLU A 380 -35.59 7.14 -1.70
C GLU A 380 -34.79 6.71 -2.93
N ASP A 381 -34.21 7.67 -3.65
CA ASP A 381 -33.45 7.45 -4.88
C ASP A 381 -31.96 7.17 -4.64
N GLY A 382 -31.42 7.44 -3.44
CA GLY A 382 -30.03 7.22 -3.08
C GLY A 382 -29.45 8.16 -2.04
N PHE A 383 -28.14 8.38 -2.07
CA PHE A 383 -27.45 9.33 -1.19
C PHE A 383 -27.38 10.71 -1.81
N HIS A 384 -27.76 11.71 -1.04
CA HIS A 384 -27.57 13.12 -1.34
C HIS A 384 -26.49 13.67 -0.39
N ILE A 385 -25.50 14.35 -0.95
CA ILE A 385 -24.37 14.90 -0.20
C ILE A 385 -24.42 16.41 -0.33
N GLN A 386 -24.44 17.10 0.78
CA GLN A 386 -24.31 18.55 0.84
C GLN A 386 -23.01 18.92 1.51
N VAL A 387 -22.19 19.74 0.84
CA VAL A 387 -20.90 20.21 1.32
C VAL A 387 -21.00 21.72 1.61
N PRO A 388 -20.96 22.11 2.88
CA PRO A 388 -20.97 23.53 3.21
C PRO A 388 -19.59 24.13 2.95
N VAL A 389 -19.58 25.28 2.29
CA VAL A 389 -18.39 26.05 1.92
C VAL A 389 -18.48 27.44 2.52
N GLN A 390 -17.41 27.87 3.14
CA GLN A 390 -17.21 29.23 3.54
C GLN A 390 -15.99 29.77 2.81
N GLU A 391 -16.20 30.53 1.72
CA GLU A 391 -15.09 30.90 0.82
C GLU A 391 -14.14 31.92 1.45
N GLY A 392 -14.68 32.89 2.23
CA GLY A 392 -13.90 34.01 2.71
C GLY A 392 -13.51 34.96 1.59
N GLU A 393 -12.54 35.81 1.85
CA GLU A 393 -12.06 36.78 0.87
C GLU A 393 -10.99 36.23 -0.04
N ARG A 394 -10.94 36.74 -1.29
CA ARG A 394 -9.95 36.34 -2.27
C ARG A 394 -8.78 37.30 -2.30
N TYR A 395 -7.59 36.84 -1.98
CA TYR A 395 -6.39 37.65 -1.84
C TYR A 395 -5.56 37.70 -3.13
N LYS A 396 -5.14 38.86 -3.54
CA LYS A 396 -4.13 39.08 -4.57
C LYS A 396 -2.76 39.27 -3.94
N VAL A 397 -1.74 38.80 -4.59
CA VAL A 397 -0.35 39.03 -4.19
C VAL A 397 0.03 40.46 -4.52
N LYS A 398 0.41 41.25 -3.51
CA LYS A 398 0.83 42.68 -3.66
C LYS A 398 2.32 42.76 -3.95
N SER A 399 3.12 41.99 -3.19
CA SER A 399 4.57 41.92 -3.36
C SER A 399 5.09 40.52 -3.12
N VAL A 400 6.18 40.23 -3.80
CA VAL A 400 6.96 38.99 -3.59
C VAL A 400 8.41 39.41 -3.35
N SER A 401 8.97 38.98 -2.25
CA SER A 401 10.34 39.26 -1.88
C SER A 401 11.09 38.02 -1.44
N LEU A 402 12.38 38.07 -1.62
CA LEU A 402 13.33 37.10 -1.11
C LEU A 402 14.27 37.83 -0.16
N SER A 403 14.28 37.45 1.10
CA SER A 403 15.03 38.10 2.17
C SER A 403 15.91 37.09 2.94
N GLY A 404 16.77 37.59 3.81
CA GLY A 404 17.70 36.77 4.57
C GLY A 404 19.08 36.67 3.89
N ASP A 405 19.66 35.47 3.91
CA ASP A 405 21.00 35.22 3.38
C ASP A 405 21.02 35.16 1.85
N ALA A 406 21.75 36.01 1.21
CA ALA A 406 21.88 36.05 -0.24
C ALA A 406 23.04 35.19 -0.76
N TYR A 407 22.97 34.77 -2.03
CA TYR A 407 24.09 34.24 -2.80
C TYR A 407 24.15 34.88 -4.20
N GLU A 408 25.26 34.73 -4.88
CA GLU A 408 25.44 35.25 -6.23
C GLU A 408 24.44 34.59 -7.20
N GLY A 409 23.60 35.39 -7.89
CA GLY A 409 22.54 34.89 -8.77
C GLY A 409 21.12 34.90 -8.16
N GLN A 410 20.95 35.33 -6.90
CA GLN A 410 19.66 35.41 -6.21
C GLN A 410 18.61 36.26 -6.95
N GLU A 411 19.03 37.35 -7.64
CA GLU A 411 18.12 38.22 -8.41
C GLU A 411 17.37 37.49 -9.54
N ASP A 412 17.96 36.44 -10.08
CA ASP A 412 17.32 35.65 -11.13
C ASP A 412 16.30 34.63 -10.59
N LEU A 413 16.37 34.29 -9.31
CA LEU A 413 15.40 33.38 -8.68
C LEU A 413 14.02 34.01 -8.61
N THR A 414 13.92 35.26 -8.19
CA THR A 414 12.65 35.93 -8.03
C THR A 414 11.85 36.06 -9.32
N LYS A 415 12.54 36.06 -10.48
CA LYS A 415 11.90 36.10 -11.82
C LYS A 415 11.32 34.74 -12.26
N LYS A 416 11.66 33.66 -11.57
CA LYS A 416 11.26 32.28 -11.92
C LYS A 416 10.24 31.69 -10.95
N LEU A 417 9.79 32.48 -9.99
CA LEU A 417 8.78 32.06 -9.01
C LEU A 417 7.42 31.93 -9.68
N GLU A 418 6.62 30.98 -9.24
CA GLU A 418 5.25 30.78 -9.69
C GLU A 418 4.30 31.85 -9.13
N ILE A 419 4.60 32.37 -7.93
CA ILE A 419 3.84 33.46 -7.33
C ILE A 419 4.40 34.80 -7.84
N GLU A 420 3.57 35.50 -8.59
CA GLU A 420 3.91 36.81 -9.17
C GLU A 420 3.07 37.95 -8.55
N PRO A 421 3.60 39.19 -8.46
CA PRO A 421 2.80 40.36 -8.09
C PRO A 421 1.55 40.51 -8.98
N SER A 422 0.44 40.91 -8.39
CA SER A 422 -0.88 41.05 -9.02
C SER A 422 -1.61 39.73 -9.36
N SER A 423 -0.95 38.56 -9.25
CA SER A 423 -1.60 37.24 -9.34
C SER A 423 -2.48 36.97 -8.10
N TYR A 424 -3.36 36.01 -8.17
CA TYR A 424 -4.02 35.49 -6.98
C TYR A 424 -3.09 34.55 -6.22
N PHE A 425 -3.13 34.61 -4.90
CA PHE A 425 -2.36 33.73 -4.05
C PHE A 425 -2.66 32.26 -4.37
N SER A 426 -1.64 31.42 -4.38
CA SER A 426 -1.74 29.99 -4.57
C SER A 426 -0.88 29.25 -3.55
N ARG A 427 -1.50 28.36 -2.78
CA ARG A 427 -0.76 27.53 -1.82
C ARG A 427 0.16 26.52 -2.54
N GLU A 428 -0.28 25.97 -3.67
CA GLU A 428 0.56 25.11 -4.50
C GLU A 428 1.73 25.89 -5.09
N GLY A 429 1.48 27.13 -5.58
CA GLY A 429 2.54 28.03 -6.04
C GLY A 429 3.56 28.30 -4.94
N LEU A 430 3.10 28.64 -3.72
CA LEU A 430 3.98 28.84 -2.57
C LEU A 430 4.87 27.62 -2.28
N ARG A 431 4.29 26.42 -2.31
CA ARG A 431 5.05 25.19 -2.09
C ARG A 431 6.09 24.95 -3.19
N LYS A 432 5.73 25.17 -4.45
CA LYS A 432 6.65 25.05 -5.58
C LYS A 432 7.79 26.07 -5.50
N ASP A 433 7.48 27.29 -5.11
CA ASP A 433 8.49 28.34 -4.92
C ASP A 433 9.45 27.97 -3.79
N LEU A 434 8.93 27.46 -2.65
CA LEU A 434 9.76 26.97 -1.55
C LEU A 434 10.69 25.82 -2.02
N ASP A 435 10.16 24.83 -2.72
CA ASP A 435 10.93 23.74 -3.27
C ASP A 435 11.99 24.25 -4.27
N PHE A 436 11.62 25.18 -5.11
CA PHE A 436 12.51 25.78 -6.12
C PHE A 436 13.65 26.58 -5.47
N ILE A 437 13.32 27.48 -4.52
CA ILE A 437 14.31 28.29 -3.81
C ILE A 437 15.25 27.37 -3.00
N SER A 438 14.70 26.44 -2.22
CA SER A 438 15.52 25.50 -1.44
C SER A 438 16.48 24.71 -2.32
N ARG A 439 15.99 24.16 -3.45
CA ARG A 439 16.84 23.45 -4.41
C ARG A 439 17.92 24.34 -5.01
N ALA A 440 17.61 25.59 -5.34
CA ALA A 440 18.59 26.54 -5.88
C ALA A 440 19.76 26.76 -4.91
N TYR A 441 19.47 26.98 -3.62
CA TYR A 441 20.49 27.10 -2.62
C TYR A 441 21.26 25.79 -2.36
N MET A 442 20.54 24.66 -2.34
CA MET A 442 21.15 23.34 -2.17
C MET A 442 22.03 22.95 -3.36
N ASP A 443 21.74 23.45 -4.57
CA ASP A 443 22.55 23.18 -5.76
C ASP A 443 23.84 24.02 -5.77
N GLU A 444 23.86 25.15 -5.06
CA GLU A 444 25.05 25.97 -4.83
C GLU A 444 25.89 25.50 -3.61
N GLY A 445 25.48 24.40 -2.95
CA GLY A 445 26.25 23.78 -1.88
C GLY A 445 25.74 24.05 -0.47
N TYR A 446 24.66 24.81 -0.30
CA TYR A 446 24.08 25.08 1.01
C TYR A 446 23.08 23.98 1.41
N ALA A 447 23.61 22.82 1.77
CA ALA A 447 22.83 21.60 2.02
C ALA A 447 21.75 21.75 3.10
N TYR A 448 21.93 22.65 4.04
CA TYR A 448 21.03 22.92 5.16
C TYR A 448 20.25 24.23 4.99
N ALA A 449 20.09 24.69 3.76
CA ALA A 449 19.32 25.89 3.50
C ALA A 449 17.85 25.70 3.88
N GLU A 450 17.36 26.57 4.71
CA GLU A 450 15.96 26.64 5.15
C GLU A 450 15.29 27.87 4.55
N VAL A 451 14.08 27.69 4.03
CA VAL A 451 13.27 28.75 3.45
C VAL A 451 11.95 28.84 4.18
N ASP A 452 11.75 29.91 4.94
CA ASP A 452 10.55 30.17 5.72
C ASP A 452 9.64 31.15 4.98
N PRO A 453 8.43 30.75 4.57
CA PRO A 453 7.49 31.67 3.93
C PRO A 453 6.82 32.55 4.98
N LYS A 454 6.94 33.86 4.85
CA LYS A 454 6.21 34.85 5.64
C LYS A 454 5.12 35.44 4.77
N VAL A 455 3.88 35.07 5.03
CA VAL A 455 2.73 35.56 4.29
C VAL A 455 1.94 36.54 5.18
N GLN A 456 2.02 37.84 4.88
CA GLN A 456 1.28 38.88 5.59
C GLN A 456 0.03 39.24 4.79
N ARG A 457 -1.13 39.09 5.42
CA ARG A 457 -2.44 39.35 4.81
C ARG A 457 -2.96 40.71 5.26
N ASP A 458 -3.49 41.45 4.32
CA ASP A 458 -4.24 42.68 4.58
C ASP A 458 -5.71 42.48 4.16
N PRO A 459 -6.62 42.19 5.10
CA PRO A 459 -8.03 41.98 4.79
C PRO A 459 -8.72 43.24 4.21
N ALA A 460 -8.24 44.44 4.56
CA ALA A 460 -8.85 45.70 4.09
C ALA A 460 -8.62 45.92 2.59
N THR A 461 -7.43 45.60 2.12
CA THR A 461 -7.07 45.70 0.68
C THR A 461 -7.20 44.39 -0.07
N LYS A 462 -7.57 43.29 0.61
CA LYS A 462 -7.65 41.92 0.05
C LYS A 462 -6.35 41.53 -0.65
N SER A 463 -5.22 41.88 -0.04
CA SER A 463 -3.88 41.63 -0.58
C SER A 463 -3.02 40.84 0.39
N ALA A 464 -1.99 40.19 -0.15
CA ALA A 464 -1.00 39.45 0.61
C ALA A 464 0.40 39.81 0.14
N ASP A 465 1.28 40.14 1.07
CA ASP A 465 2.72 40.21 0.83
C ASP A 465 3.37 38.87 1.16
N VAL A 466 4.16 38.35 0.23
CA VAL A 466 4.85 37.06 0.37
C VAL A 466 6.35 37.34 0.46
N ASP A 467 6.97 36.97 1.58
CA ASP A 467 8.41 37.08 1.78
C ASP A 467 8.98 35.68 2.04
N TYR A 468 9.91 35.25 1.20
CA TYR A 468 10.67 34.02 1.38
C TYR A 468 11.94 34.37 2.16
N PHE A 469 11.93 34.06 3.44
CA PHE A 469 13.07 34.31 4.30
C PHE A 469 14.03 33.12 4.29
N VAL A 470 15.24 33.32 3.77
CA VAL A 470 16.24 32.24 3.60
C VAL A 470 17.29 32.32 4.68
N ARG A 471 17.56 31.18 5.28
CA ARG A 471 18.77 30.91 6.07
C ARG A 471 19.60 29.88 5.30
N LYS A 472 20.70 30.33 4.66
CA LYS A 472 21.47 29.45 3.77
C LYS A 472 22.33 28.40 4.50
N GLY A 473 22.72 28.67 5.75
CA GLY A 473 23.65 27.83 6.49
C GLY A 473 25.08 27.88 5.94
N GLU A 474 25.87 26.87 6.29
CA GLU A 474 27.27 26.79 5.85
C GLU A 474 27.39 26.06 4.51
N LEU A 475 28.39 26.46 3.69
CA LEU A 475 28.74 25.73 2.46
C LEU A 475 29.20 24.33 2.80
N THR A 476 28.57 23.33 2.19
CA THR A 476 28.78 21.95 2.53
C THR A 476 29.50 21.20 1.41
N ARG A 477 30.51 20.43 1.76
CA ARG A 477 31.21 19.51 0.85
C ARG A 477 30.88 18.06 1.20
N ILE A 478 30.93 17.21 0.19
CA ILE A 478 30.78 15.76 0.37
C ILE A 478 32.06 15.22 1.05
N GLY A 479 31.88 14.59 2.19
CA GLY A 479 32.92 13.84 2.89
C GLY A 479 33.08 12.44 2.30
N THR A 480 32.94 11.42 3.12
CA THR A 480 33.01 10.03 2.67
C THR A 480 31.68 9.52 2.11
N ILE A 481 31.76 8.74 1.04
CA ILE A 481 30.63 8.02 0.49
C ILE A 481 30.76 6.55 0.85
N THR A 482 29.99 6.10 1.82
CA THR A 482 29.98 4.71 2.30
C THR A 482 28.82 3.95 1.68
N ILE A 483 29.09 2.77 1.13
CA ILE A 483 28.07 1.90 0.50
C ILE A 483 27.87 0.69 1.40
N THR A 484 26.62 0.33 1.68
CA THR A 484 26.26 -0.81 2.54
C THR A 484 25.09 -1.61 1.97
N GLY A 485 25.06 -2.92 2.27
CA GLY A 485 23.98 -3.81 1.82
C GLY A 485 24.24 -4.49 0.48
N ASN A 486 25.34 -4.14 -0.21
CA ASN A 486 25.74 -4.74 -1.48
C ASN A 486 26.59 -6.01 -1.23
N THR A 487 25.92 -7.15 -1.09
CA THR A 487 26.59 -8.44 -0.83
C THR A 487 27.10 -9.11 -2.11
N LYS A 488 26.43 -8.88 -3.23
CA LYS A 488 26.75 -9.44 -4.56
C LYS A 488 27.27 -8.38 -5.51
N THR A 489 26.62 -7.20 -5.54
CA THR A 489 27.00 -6.09 -6.42
C THR A 489 28.29 -5.44 -5.94
N ARG A 490 29.25 -5.29 -6.83
CA ARG A 490 30.53 -4.64 -6.50
C ARG A 490 30.33 -3.16 -6.20
N ASP A 491 31.04 -2.64 -5.23
CA ASP A 491 31.03 -1.22 -4.84
C ASP A 491 31.16 -0.28 -6.05
N LYS A 492 32.11 -0.59 -6.94
CA LYS A 492 32.35 0.15 -8.18
C LYS A 492 31.09 0.33 -9.04
N VAL A 493 30.20 -0.66 -9.10
CA VAL A 493 28.96 -0.59 -9.90
C VAL A 493 27.98 0.43 -9.33
N ILE A 494 27.96 0.58 -8.02
CA ILE A 494 27.12 1.58 -7.33
C ILE A 494 27.78 2.95 -7.44
N ARG A 495 29.07 3.04 -7.13
CA ARG A 495 29.83 4.29 -7.10
C ARG A 495 29.87 5.01 -8.44
N ARG A 496 29.99 4.29 -9.55
CA ARG A 496 29.99 4.88 -10.91
C ARG A 496 28.68 5.54 -11.33
N GLU A 497 27.55 5.17 -10.68
CA GLU A 497 26.25 5.81 -10.93
C GLU A 497 26.03 7.09 -10.12
N MET A 498 26.89 7.31 -9.09
CA MET A 498 26.84 8.55 -8.33
C MET A 498 27.27 9.73 -9.19
N GLN A 499 26.59 10.87 -9.01
CA GLN A 499 26.90 12.14 -9.68
C GLN A 499 27.62 13.11 -8.75
N LEU A 500 27.95 12.65 -7.54
CA LEU A 500 28.74 13.34 -6.53
C LEU A 500 29.90 12.47 -6.12
N ASN A 501 31.07 13.08 -6.00
CA ASN A 501 32.28 12.45 -5.52
C ASN A 501 32.70 13.02 -4.17
N GLU A 502 33.56 12.33 -3.48
CA GLU A 502 34.17 12.80 -2.24
C GLU A 502 34.99 14.07 -2.52
N GLY A 503 34.73 15.12 -1.74
CA GLY A 503 35.37 16.45 -1.90
C GLY A 503 34.55 17.43 -2.76
N ASP A 504 33.55 16.97 -3.53
CA ASP A 504 32.68 17.85 -4.32
C ASP A 504 31.85 18.77 -3.41
N ILE A 505 31.47 19.93 -3.93
CA ILE A 505 30.47 20.76 -3.29
C ILE A 505 29.14 20.04 -3.38
N PHE A 506 28.38 20.04 -2.28
CA PHE A 506 27.04 19.44 -2.26
C PHE A 506 26.14 20.01 -3.36
N ASN A 507 25.38 19.15 -4.01
CA ASN A 507 24.39 19.54 -5.01
C ASN A 507 23.20 18.60 -4.94
N SER A 508 22.03 19.13 -4.63
CA SER A 508 20.83 18.34 -4.38
C SER A 508 20.31 17.67 -5.66
N THR A 509 20.39 18.38 -6.78
CA THR A 509 20.01 17.83 -8.10
C THR A 509 20.89 16.64 -8.47
N ASN A 510 22.20 16.70 -8.21
CA ASN A 510 23.11 15.58 -8.48
C ASN A 510 22.89 14.41 -7.51
N LEU A 511 22.51 14.69 -6.27
CA LEU A 511 22.13 13.66 -5.31
C LEU A 511 20.88 12.91 -5.77
N GLU A 512 19.85 13.64 -6.21
CA GLU A 512 18.62 13.08 -6.75
C GLU A 512 18.88 12.28 -8.04
N LYS A 513 19.71 12.80 -8.94
CA LYS A 513 20.15 12.07 -10.15
C LYS A 513 20.87 10.77 -9.80
N SER A 514 21.74 10.79 -8.77
CA SER A 514 22.43 9.61 -8.26
C SER A 514 21.44 8.54 -7.77
N LEU A 515 20.49 8.94 -6.92
CA LEU A 515 19.44 8.06 -6.43
C LEU A 515 18.61 7.45 -7.57
N ASN A 516 18.23 8.27 -8.54
CA ASN A 516 17.42 7.83 -9.68
C ASN A 516 18.22 6.88 -10.60
N LYS A 517 19.51 7.12 -10.83
CA LYS A 517 20.38 6.21 -11.59
C LYS A 517 20.52 4.86 -10.88
N LEU A 518 20.74 4.84 -9.58
CA LEU A 518 20.83 3.60 -8.80
C LEU A 518 19.52 2.81 -8.82
N LYS A 519 18.37 3.47 -8.72
CA LYS A 519 17.06 2.83 -8.86
C LYS A 519 16.84 2.25 -10.26
N ARG A 520 17.31 2.92 -11.31
CA ARG A 520 17.20 2.46 -12.72
C ARG A 520 18.03 1.21 -13.02
N LEU A 521 19.08 0.92 -12.26
CA LEU A 521 19.84 -0.33 -12.41
C LEU A 521 18.94 -1.56 -12.23
N ASP A 522 17.88 -1.42 -11.44
CA ASP A 522 16.94 -2.50 -11.12
C ASP A 522 17.58 -3.71 -10.44
N PHE A 523 18.72 -3.50 -9.75
CA PHE A 523 19.43 -4.51 -8.96
C PHE A 523 18.98 -4.57 -7.52
N PHE A 524 18.26 -3.54 -7.05
CA PHE A 524 17.92 -3.30 -5.67
C PHE A 524 16.39 -3.23 -5.47
N GLU A 525 15.91 -3.83 -4.39
CA GLU A 525 14.54 -3.68 -3.92
C GLU A 525 14.35 -2.29 -3.29
N GLN A 526 15.38 -1.81 -2.58
CA GLN A 526 15.40 -0.52 -1.90
C GLN A 526 16.75 0.15 -2.09
N VAL A 527 16.72 1.45 -2.37
CA VAL A 527 17.89 2.31 -2.45
C VAL A 527 17.60 3.58 -1.68
N GLU A 528 18.44 3.87 -0.71
CA GLU A 528 18.41 5.10 0.08
C GLU A 528 19.80 5.74 0.10
N ILE A 529 19.85 7.07 -0.05
CA ILE A 529 21.06 7.84 0.20
C ILE A 529 20.75 8.71 1.41
N VAL A 530 21.39 8.40 2.53
CA VAL A 530 21.18 9.07 3.81
C VAL A 530 22.35 10.01 4.06
N PRO A 531 22.13 11.34 4.04
CA PRO A 531 23.12 12.28 4.48
C PRO A 531 23.37 12.13 5.99
N SER A 532 24.61 12.23 6.42
CA SER A 532 24.96 12.25 7.84
C SER A 532 25.99 13.35 8.10
N GLU A 533 25.86 13.99 9.25
CA GLU A 533 26.83 14.99 9.68
C GLU A 533 28.20 14.36 9.90
N SER A 534 29.24 15.09 9.55
CA SER A 534 30.61 14.77 9.88
C SER A 534 31.03 15.50 11.18
N GLU A 535 32.05 15.04 11.84
CA GLU A 535 32.67 15.78 12.95
C GLU A 535 33.32 17.11 12.49
N GLN A 536 33.57 17.25 11.20
CA GLN A 536 34.09 18.47 10.58
C GLN A 536 32.92 19.35 10.10
N LYS A 537 32.93 20.62 10.51
CA LYS A 537 31.96 21.61 10.04
C LYS A 537 32.00 21.77 8.52
N GLY A 538 30.86 21.91 7.89
CA GLY A 538 30.76 22.08 6.45
C GLY A 538 31.08 20.82 5.64
N VAL A 539 31.15 19.64 6.29
CA VAL A 539 31.31 18.35 5.60
C VAL A 539 30.14 17.43 5.89
N MET A 540 29.60 16.83 4.84
CA MET A 540 28.49 15.88 4.89
C MET A 540 28.94 14.53 4.35
N ASN A 541 28.80 13.48 5.13
CA ASN A 541 29.00 12.12 4.66
C ASN A 541 27.72 11.57 4.01
N LEU A 542 27.87 10.72 3.01
CA LEU A 542 26.74 10.04 2.37
C LEU A 542 26.80 8.53 2.67
N LEU A 543 25.73 8.01 3.23
CA LEU A 543 25.53 6.57 3.41
C LEU A 543 24.55 6.05 2.38
N VAL A 544 25.04 5.33 1.38
CA VAL A 544 24.25 4.67 0.36
C VAL A 544 23.86 3.29 0.86
N LYS A 545 22.60 3.14 1.27
CA LYS A 545 22.03 1.86 1.72
C LYS A 545 21.29 1.21 0.57
N VAL A 546 21.67 -0.02 0.25
CA VAL A 546 20.98 -0.80 -0.78
C VAL A 546 20.50 -2.13 -0.20
N LYS A 547 19.33 -2.60 -0.69
CA LYS A 547 18.83 -3.94 -0.44
C LYS A 547 18.73 -4.65 -1.77
N GLU A 548 19.60 -5.64 -2.00
CA GLU A 548 19.67 -6.36 -3.25
C GLU A 548 18.46 -7.26 -3.49
N LYS A 549 18.05 -7.38 -4.74
CA LYS A 549 17.06 -8.35 -5.19
C LYS A 549 17.65 -9.34 -6.21
N PHE A 550 16.91 -10.35 -6.56
CA PHE A 550 17.28 -11.22 -7.65
C PHE A 550 17.28 -10.46 -8.98
N THR A 551 18.40 -10.51 -9.70
CA THR A 551 18.61 -9.83 -10.99
C THR A 551 18.50 -10.77 -12.18
N GLY A 552 18.34 -12.06 -11.92
CA GLY A 552 18.03 -13.07 -12.92
C GLY A 552 16.53 -13.19 -13.12
N THR A 553 16.07 -13.22 -14.35
CA THR A 553 14.66 -13.44 -14.71
C THR A 553 14.56 -14.52 -15.76
N VAL A 554 13.52 -15.35 -15.64
CA VAL A 554 13.10 -16.31 -16.65
C VAL A 554 11.69 -15.92 -17.07
N SER A 555 11.51 -15.66 -18.35
CA SER A 555 10.21 -15.34 -18.92
C SER A 555 9.85 -16.38 -19.98
N VAL A 556 8.62 -16.83 -19.98
CA VAL A 556 8.06 -17.71 -21.00
C VAL A 556 6.74 -17.12 -21.43
N GLY A 557 6.55 -16.99 -22.70
CA GLY A 557 5.35 -16.41 -23.29
C GLY A 557 4.95 -17.17 -24.55
N GLY A 558 3.77 -16.86 -25.01
CA GLY A 558 3.26 -17.34 -26.29
C GLY A 558 2.15 -16.42 -26.75
N GLY A 559 1.87 -16.43 -28.02
CA GLY A 559 0.87 -15.56 -28.58
C GLY A 559 0.48 -15.96 -30.00
N PHE A 560 -0.21 -15.05 -30.63
CA PHE A 560 -0.58 -15.13 -32.03
C PHE A 560 -0.43 -13.74 -32.67
N SER A 561 0.10 -13.69 -33.86
CA SER A 561 0.11 -12.47 -34.68
C SER A 561 -0.29 -12.77 -36.11
N SER A 562 -0.79 -11.75 -36.82
CA SER A 562 -1.13 -11.89 -38.24
C SER A 562 0.09 -12.14 -39.11
N ASP A 563 1.29 -11.71 -38.65
CA ASP A 563 2.52 -11.74 -39.42
C ASP A 563 3.41 -12.97 -39.17
N ASP A 564 3.11 -13.74 -38.06
CA ASP A 564 3.97 -14.87 -37.65
C ASP A 564 3.17 -16.08 -37.16
N GLY A 565 1.83 -16.05 -37.26
CA GLY A 565 0.97 -17.10 -36.75
C GLY A 565 1.07 -17.30 -35.25
N PHE A 566 0.94 -18.55 -34.79
CA PHE A 566 1.16 -18.92 -33.39
C PHE A 566 2.66 -18.95 -33.10
N PHE A 567 3.02 -18.37 -31.95
CA PHE A 567 4.40 -18.39 -31.51
C PHE A 567 4.55 -18.70 -30.01
N ALA A 568 5.70 -19.23 -29.66
CA ALA A 568 6.18 -19.37 -28.28
C ALA A 568 7.51 -18.62 -28.13
N SER A 569 7.72 -17.99 -26.99
CA SER A 569 8.97 -17.30 -26.69
C SER A 569 9.46 -17.61 -25.28
N GLY A 570 10.77 -17.64 -25.13
CA GLY A 570 11.42 -17.84 -23.84
C GLY A 570 12.64 -16.93 -23.73
N GLU A 571 12.82 -16.32 -22.55
CA GLU A 571 13.96 -15.46 -22.29
C GLU A 571 14.52 -15.76 -20.90
N ILE A 572 15.84 -15.96 -20.84
CA ILE A 572 16.61 -16.06 -19.59
C ILE A 572 17.55 -14.86 -19.58
N THR A 573 17.43 -14.01 -18.56
CA THR A 573 18.32 -12.83 -18.43
C THR A 573 18.97 -12.77 -17.07
N GLN A 574 20.20 -12.25 -17.03
CA GLN A 574 20.91 -11.88 -15.81
C GLN A 574 21.46 -10.47 -15.98
N ARG A 575 20.90 -9.50 -15.26
CA ARG A 575 21.25 -8.07 -15.41
C ARG A 575 22.48 -7.62 -14.63
N ASN A 576 22.90 -8.39 -13.66
CA ASN A 576 24.09 -8.10 -12.85
C ASN A 576 24.97 -9.34 -12.76
N PHE A 577 25.48 -9.78 -13.90
CA PHE A 577 26.30 -10.98 -13.99
C PHE A 577 27.58 -10.82 -13.17
N GLN A 578 27.84 -11.75 -12.26
CA GLN A 578 28.96 -11.72 -11.30
C GLN A 578 29.05 -10.45 -10.44
N GLY A 579 27.95 -9.73 -10.27
CA GLY A 579 27.93 -8.46 -9.51
C GLY A 579 28.64 -7.30 -10.20
N ARG A 580 28.97 -7.43 -11.48
CA ARG A 580 29.73 -6.43 -12.27
C ARG A 580 28.83 -5.44 -13.02
N GLY A 581 27.50 -5.60 -12.94
CA GLY A 581 26.56 -4.83 -13.73
C GLY A 581 26.50 -5.24 -15.19
N GLN A 582 27.13 -6.37 -15.57
CA GLN A 582 27.10 -6.92 -16.90
C GLN A 582 25.75 -7.59 -17.17
N TYR A 583 25.30 -7.53 -18.41
CA TYR A 583 24.05 -8.13 -18.87
C TYR A 583 24.34 -9.36 -19.74
N VAL A 584 23.69 -10.47 -19.40
CA VAL A 584 23.69 -11.72 -20.18
C VAL A 584 22.24 -12.09 -20.45
N ALA A 585 21.93 -12.42 -21.69
CA ALA A 585 20.60 -12.90 -22.06
C ALA A 585 20.69 -14.02 -23.09
N PHE A 586 19.74 -14.93 -22.98
CA PHE A 586 19.43 -15.92 -24.00
C PHE A 586 17.94 -15.82 -24.31
N LYS A 587 17.62 -15.58 -25.57
CA LYS A 587 16.26 -15.42 -26.08
C LYS A 587 15.99 -16.44 -27.14
N GLY A 588 14.82 -17.08 -27.07
CA GLY A 588 14.30 -17.98 -28.08
C GLY A 588 12.89 -17.57 -28.48
N HIS A 589 12.63 -17.52 -29.77
CA HIS A 589 11.31 -17.32 -30.37
C HIS A 589 11.07 -18.44 -31.38
N LEU A 590 9.90 -19.06 -31.35
CA LEU A 590 9.46 -20.12 -32.24
C LEU A 590 8.05 -19.76 -32.70
N GLY A 591 7.92 -19.26 -33.90
CA GLY A 591 6.66 -18.94 -34.59
C GLY A 591 6.38 -19.95 -35.70
N GLN A 592 5.23 -19.78 -36.36
CA GLN A 592 4.88 -20.56 -37.55
C GLN A 592 5.72 -20.13 -38.75
N GLU A 593 5.88 -18.80 -38.94
CA GLU A 593 6.60 -18.19 -40.04
C GLU A 593 8.04 -17.82 -39.67
N SER A 594 8.39 -17.79 -38.39
CA SER A 594 9.76 -17.43 -37.98
C SER A 594 10.27 -18.17 -36.78
N SER A 595 11.57 -18.39 -36.72
CA SER A 595 12.27 -18.82 -35.50
C SER A 595 13.54 -18.00 -35.30
N ARG A 596 13.82 -17.63 -34.04
CA ARG A 596 14.98 -16.82 -33.71
C ARG A 596 15.56 -17.20 -32.34
N PHE A 597 16.86 -17.44 -32.32
CA PHE A 597 17.62 -17.66 -31.09
C PHE A 597 18.73 -16.62 -31.01
N VAL A 598 18.86 -15.97 -29.85
CA VAL A 598 19.86 -14.91 -29.63
C VAL A 598 20.53 -15.10 -28.28
N GLY A 599 21.85 -15.21 -28.27
CA GLY A 599 22.67 -15.11 -27.06
C GLY A 599 23.37 -13.75 -27.02
N SER A 600 23.20 -13.01 -25.95
CA SER A 600 23.71 -11.64 -25.78
C SER A 600 24.58 -11.50 -24.56
N PHE A 601 25.69 -10.82 -24.67
CA PHE A 601 26.50 -10.31 -23.58
C PHE A 601 26.70 -8.79 -23.71
N THR A 602 26.61 -8.02 -22.63
CA THR A 602 26.88 -6.58 -22.64
C THR A 602 27.64 -6.14 -21.42
N GLU A 603 28.75 -5.45 -21.61
CA GLU A 603 29.43 -4.61 -20.62
C GLU A 603 28.96 -3.17 -20.77
N PRO A 604 28.23 -2.60 -19.82
CA PRO A 604 27.69 -1.24 -19.95
C PRO A 604 28.71 -0.12 -19.71
N TRP A 605 29.87 -0.45 -19.12
CA TRP A 605 30.91 0.52 -18.75
C TRP A 605 32.30 0.04 -19.16
N VAL A 606 32.61 0.19 -20.43
CA VAL A 606 33.92 -0.19 -20.96
C VAL A 606 34.97 0.84 -20.55
N PHE A 607 36.09 0.37 -20.00
CA PHE A 607 37.18 1.20 -19.46
C PHE A 607 36.70 2.29 -18.48
N ASP A 608 35.72 1.97 -17.66
CA ASP A 608 35.09 2.88 -16.67
C ASP A 608 34.46 4.14 -17.28
N ARG A 609 34.11 4.08 -18.54
CA ARG A 609 33.34 5.12 -19.24
C ARG A 609 31.93 4.62 -19.51
N PRO A 610 30.93 5.48 -19.54
CA PRO A 610 29.53 5.09 -19.81
C PRO A 610 29.31 4.76 -21.30
N ILE A 611 30.17 3.88 -21.81
CA ILE A 611 30.13 3.35 -23.18
C ILE A 611 29.87 1.86 -23.05
N SER A 612 28.79 1.41 -23.65
CA SER A 612 28.44 -0.02 -23.68
C SER A 612 29.20 -0.75 -24.80
N LEU A 613 29.60 -1.98 -24.55
CA LEU A 613 30.09 -2.92 -25.55
C LEU A 613 29.34 -4.23 -25.39
N GLY A 614 28.76 -4.73 -26.48
CA GLY A 614 28.01 -5.98 -26.47
C GLY A 614 28.40 -6.88 -27.63
N ILE A 615 28.13 -8.16 -27.45
CA ILE A 615 28.26 -9.19 -28.47
C ILE A 615 26.95 -9.97 -28.49
N ASP A 616 26.38 -10.14 -29.68
CA ASP A 616 25.21 -10.97 -29.91
C ASP A 616 25.59 -12.09 -30.87
N LEU A 617 25.18 -13.31 -30.62
CA LEU A 617 25.24 -14.45 -31.52
C LEU A 617 23.81 -14.88 -31.80
N TYR A 618 23.45 -15.09 -33.02
CA TYR A 618 22.08 -15.43 -33.36
C TYR A 618 21.97 -16.44 -34.51
N ASN A 619 20.86 -17.17 -34.45
CA ASN A 619 20.34 -17.98 -35.55
C ASN A 619 18.91 -17.51 -35.79
N TRP A 620 18.57 -17.21 -37.04
CA TRP A 620 17.26 -16.68 -37.42
C TRP A 620 16.79 -17.34 -38.71
N ARG A 621 15.59 -17.91 -38.72
CA ARG A 621 14.86 -18.40 -39.87
C ARG A 621 13.58 -17.62 -40.02
N ARG A 622 13.21 -17.28 -41.25
CA ARG A 622 11.93 -16.70 -41.61
C ARG A 622 11.43 -17.23 -42.94
N GLU A 623 10.20 -17.68 -42.94
CA GLU A 623 9.45 -18.06 -44.14
C GLU A 623 8.73 -16.81 -44.67
N TYR A 624 9.02 -16.42 -45.89
CA TYR A 624 8.36 -15.36 -46.63
C TYR A 624 7.37 -16.02 -47.60
N THR A 625 6.46 -15.24 -48.16
CA THR A 625 5.45 -15.76 -49.11
C THR A 625 6.09 -16.51 -50.31
N ASP A 626 7.24 -16.04 -50.81
CA ASP A 626 7.85 -16.51 -52.06
C ASP A 626 9.22 -17.17 -51.88
N PHE A 627 9.81 -17.15 -50.68
CA PHE A 627 11.12 -17.70 -50.37
C PHE A 627 11.33 -17.89 -48.87
N ASP A 628 12.30 -18.69 -48.49
CA ASP A 628 12.78 -18.82 -47.13
C ASP A 628 14.12 -18.14 -46.90
N LYS A 629 14.32 -17.54 -45.72
CA LYS A 629 15.62 -17.04 -45.28
C LYS A 629 16.08 -17.78 -44.03
N ASP A 630 17.27 -18.39 -44.12
CA ASP A 630 18.00 -18.92 -42.97
C ASP A 630 19.27 -18.10 -42.75
N ALA A 631 19.52 -17.60 -41.54
CA ALA A 631 20.66 -16.77 -41.23
C ALA A 631 21.33 -17.14 -39.90
N VAL A 632 22.66 -17.23 -39.93
CA VAL A 632 23.50 -17.38 -38.73
C VAL A 632 24.47 -16.21 -38.69
N GLY A 633 24.53 -15.52 -37.58
CA GLY A 633 25.37 -14.34 -37.51
C GLY A 633 25.85 -13.98 -36.12
N GLY A 634 26.74 -13.02 -36.11
CA GLY A 634 27.22 -12.37 -34.89
C GLY A 634 27.29 -10.86 -35.08
N ARG A 635 27.07 -10.16 -33.98
CA ARG A 635 27.08 -8.72 -33.96
C ARG A 635 27.92 -8.21 -32.80
N ILE A 636 28.82 -7.27 -33.07
CA ILE A 636 29.47 -6.47 -31.99
C ILE A 636 28.80 -5.11 -32.02
N ARG A 637 28.35 -4.68 -30.84
CA ARG A 637 27.64 -3.41 -30.69
C ARG A 637 28.29 -2.54 -29.63
N THR A 638 28.33 -1.24 -29.91
CA THR A 638 28.74 -0.22 -28.95
C THR A 638 27.75 0.92 -28.96
N GLY A 639 27.67 1.66 -27.87
CA GLY A 639 26.80 2.83 -27.79
C GLY A 639 26.97 3.60 -26.49
N PHE A 640 26.52 4.83 -26.52
CA PHE A 640 26.54 5.73 -25.36
C PHE A 640 25.35 6.69 -25.41
N LEU A 641 24.96 7.17 -24.22
CA LEU A 641 23.95 8.22 -24.09
C LEU A 641 24.62 9.58 -24.15
N PHE A 642 24.02 10.51 -24.86
CA PHE A 642 24.44 11.91 -24.92
C PHE A 642 23.24 12.84 -24.70
N GLY A 643 23.44 13.87 -23.91
CA GLY A 643 22.32 14.66 -23.42
C GLY A 643 21.36 13.83 -22.53
N ASN A 644 20.12 14.30 -22.41
CA ASN A 644 19.14 13.66 -21.51
C ASN A 644 18.28 12.59 -22.21
N TYR A 645 18.18 12.62 -23.54
CA TYR A 645 17.18 11.89 -24.30
C TYR A 645 17.76 11.21 -25.54
N SER A 646 19.06 11.28 -25.77
CA SER A 646 19.68 10.83 -27.04
C SER A 646 20.64 9.69 -26.79
N LYS A 647 20.69 8.77 -27.75
CA LYS A 647 21.55 7.60 -27.72
C LYS A 647 22.23 7.46 -29.09
N PHE A 648 23.53 7.23 -29.09
CA PHE A 648 24.28 6.79 -30.22
C PHE A 648 24.54 5.29 -30.14
N THR A 649 24.45 4.59 -31.27
CA THR A 649 24.75 3.15 -31.37
C THR A 649 25.57 2.90 -32.63
N ALA A 650 26.49 1.95 -32.54
CA ALA A 650 27.21 1.45 -33.69
C ALA A 650 27.30 -0.07 -33.62
N TYR A 651 27.08 -0.74 -34.74
CA TYR A 651 27.12 -2.19 -34.85
C TYR A 651 28.07 -2.60 -35.96
N TYR A 652 28.85 -3.67 -35.71
CA TYR A 652 29.45 -4.45 -36.79
C TYR A 652 28.73 -5.80 -36.82
N THR A 653 28.17 -6.16 -37.97
CA THR A 653 27.43 -7.40 -38.18
C THR A 653 28.15 -8.27 -39.20
N LEU A 654 28.33 -9.55 -38.84
CA LEU A 654 28.76 -10.58 -39.76
C LEU A 654 27.67 -11.66 -39.80
N GLU A 655 27.03 -11.85 -40.95
CA GLU A 655 25.91 -12.74 -41.14
C GLU A 655 26.09 -13.56 -42.42
N ASN A 656 25.86 -14.85 -42.27
CA ASN A 656 25.73 -15.74 -43.45
C ASN A 656 24.25 -16.07 -43.59
N ALA A 657 23.62 -15.60 -44.65
CA ALA A 657 22.21 -15.83 -44.94
C ALA A 657 22.07 -16.75 -46.15
N GLU A 658 21.13 -17.65 -46.13
CA GLU A 658 20.75 -18.53 -47.23
C GLU A 658 19.31 -18.23 -47.64
N VAL A 659 19.08 -17.97 -48.89
CA VAL A 659 17.75 -17.82 -49.49
C VAL A 659 17.44 -19.13 -50.20
N SER A 660 16.35 -19.75 -49.88
CA SER A 660 15.94 -21.07 -50.38
C SER A 660 14.44 -21.15 -50.62
N ASP A 661 13.96 -22.27 -51.08
CA ASP A 661 12.54 -22.62 -51.27
C ASP A 661 11.78 -21.69 -52.25
N ILE A 662 12.47 -21.17 -53.25
CA ILE A 662 11.88 -20.31 -54.29
C ILE A 662 11.05 -21.19 -55.23
N GLN A 663 9.78 -20.78 -55.46
CA GLN A 663 8.90 -21.52 -56.37
C GLN A 663 9.39 -21.44 -57.83
N SER A 664 9.31 -22.53 -58.55
CA SER A 664 9.79 -22.61 -59.95
C SER A 664 9.03 -21.71 -60.93
N ASN A 665 7.86 -21.24 -60.57
CA ASN A 665 7.02 -20.30 -61.34
C ASN A 665 7.26 -18.83 -60.96
N SER A 666 8.14 -18.54 -60.01
CA SER A 666 8.50 -17.20 -59.58
C SER A 666 9.26 -16.45 -60.70
N SER A 667 9.28 -15.12 -60.54
CA SER A 667 10.00 -14.23 -61.49
C SER A 667 11.49 -14.58 -61.61
N ALA A 668 12.09 -14.33 -62.77
CA ALA A 668 13.51 -14.56 -62.96
C ALA A 668 14.42 -13.82 -61.97
N PHE A 669 13.97 -12.64 -61.54
CA PHE A 669 14.64 -11.90 -60.47
C PHE A 669 14.65 -12.69 -59.16
N LEU A 670 13.50 -13.23 -58.71
CA LEU A 670 13.43 -13.98 -57.49
C LEU A 670 14.24 -15.26 -57.54
N GLN A 671 14.19 -15.96 -58.68
CA GLN A 671 15.01 -17.16 -58.91
C GLN A 671 16.53 -16.87 -58.87
N SER A 672 16.97 -15.68 -59.29
CA SER A 672 18.36 -15.25 -59.16
C SER A 672 18.82 -14.97 -57.76
N GLN A 673 17.89 -14.84 -56.82
CA GLN A 673 18.19 -14.60 -55.37
C GLN A 673 18.44 -15.87 -54.58
N GLU A 674 18.28 -17.05 -55.17
CA GLU A 674 18.54 -18.32 -54.48
C GLU A 674 20.06 -18.49 -54.25
N GLY A 675 20.41 -18.79 -53.00
CA GLY A 675 21.81 -19.05 -52.63
C GLY A 675 22.23 -18.45 -51.30
N LYS A 676 23.53 -18.44 -51.06
CA LYS A 676 24.16 -17.95 -49.85
C LYS A 676 24.77 -16.59 -50.06
N PHE A 677 24.59 -15.74 -49.06
CA PHE A 677 25.06 -14.35 -49.06
C PHE A 677 25.80 -14.07 -47.74
N LEU A 678 27.07 -13.78 -47.82
CA LEU A 678 27.84 -13.30 -46.69
C LEU A 678 27.67 -11.77 -46.60
N LYS A 679 27.04 -11.31 -45.52
CA LYS A 679 26.93 -9.90 -45.19
C LYS A 679 27.93 -9.52 -44.11
N SER A 680 28.74 -8.52 -44.39
CA SER A 680 29.64 -7.84 -43.45
C SER A 680 29.34 -6.35 -43.47
N SER A 681 28.75 -5.81 -42.43
CA SER A 681 28.23 -4.45 -42.43
C SER A 681 28.55 -3.66 -41.17
N ILE A 682 28.61 -2.35 -41.31
CA ILE A 682 28.66 -1.37 -40.21
C ILE A 682 27.36 -0.57 -40.20
N THR A 683 26.66 -0.57 -39.07
CA THR A 683 25.46 0.24 -38.88
C THR A 683 25.72 1.30 -37.83
N LEU A 684 25.34 2.54 -38.11
CA LEU A 684 25.35 3.66 -37.17
C LEU A 684 23.94 4.12 -36.94
N GLY A 685 23.60 4.40 -35.68
CA GLY A 685 22.27 4.82 -35.25
C GLY A 685 22.30 5.97 -34.27
N VAL A 686 21.41 6.92 -34.48
CA VAL A 686 21.12 8.00 -33.53
C VAL A 686 19.63 7.97 -33.21
N GLU A 687 19.29 7.88 -31.96
CA GLU A 687 17.91 7.88 -31.46
C GLU A 687 17.73 9.01 -30.46
N ARG A 688 16.61 9.71 -30.56
CA ARG A 688 16.16 10.69 -29.56
C ARG A 688 14.73 10.35 -29.14
N ASP A 689 14.55 9.97 -27.90
CA ASP A 689 13.25 9.67 -27.28
C ASP A 689 12.95 10.67 -26.17
N THR A 690 11.87 11.44 -26.35
CA THR A 690 11.36 12.44 -25.39
C THR A 690 9.98 12.07 -24.85
N THR A 691 9.53 10.84 -25.06
CA THR A 691 8.20 10.39 -24.61
C THR A 691 8.06 10.41 -23.09
N ASP A 692 6.88 10.75 -22.62
CA ASP A 692 6.56 10.82 -21.21
C ASP A 692 6.35 9.43 -20.55
N HIS A 693 6.07 8.41 -21.35
CA HIS A 693 5.85 7.04 -20.86
C HIS A 693 6.24 5.99 -21.91
N PRO A 694 7.04 4.97 -21.57
CA PRO A 694 7.58 4.02 -22.55
C PRO A 694 6.53 3.13 -23.24
N PHE A 695 5.40 2.80 -22.55
CA PHE A 695 4.37 1.91 -23.10
C PHE A 695 3.08 2.63 -23.51
N LEU A 696 2.80 3.77 -22.92
CA LEU A 696 1.55 4.51 -23.09
C LEU A 696 1.82 6.00 -23.25
N PRO A 697 2.62 6.40 -24.23
CA PRO A 697 2.98 7.79 -24.40
C PRO A 697 1.74 8.66 -24.66
N THR A 698 1.78 9.89 -24.13
CA THR A 698 0.74 10.89 -24.33
C THR A 698 1.30 12.16 -24.93
N ARG A 699 2.61 12.36 -24.82
CA ARG A 699 3.34 13.51 -25.40
C ARG A 699 4.81 13.14 -25.62
N GLY A 700 5.46 13.91 -26.47
CA GLY A 700 6.86 13.72 -26.81
C GLY A 700 7.06 13.13 -28.19
N SER A 701 8.29 12.80 -28.51
CA SER A 701 8.64 12.25 -29.83
C SER A 701 9.73 11.20 -29.75
N VAL A 702 9.70 10.27 -30.69
CA VAL A 702 10.79 9.32 -30.97
C VAL A 702 11.30 9.61 -32.39
N ASN A 703 12.57 9.91 -32.50
CA ASN A 703 13.22 10.18 -33.77
C ASN A 703 14.46 9.30 -33.88
N THR A 704 14.57 8.52 -34.95
CA THR A 704 15.66 7.58 -35.16
C THR A 704 16.22 7.76 -36.57
N LEU A 705 17.53 7.87 -36.69
CA LEU A 705 18.25 7.82 -37.94
C LEU A 705 19.22 6.64 -37.88
N THR A 706 19.12 5.73 -38.81
CA THR A 706 20.06 4.62 -38.98
C THR A 706 20.69 4.64 -40.37
N THR A 707 21.96 4.32 -40.41
CA THR A 707 22.68 4.10 -41.67
C THR A 707 23.46 2.78 -41.57
N GLU A 708 23.35 1.95 -42.58
CA GLU A 708 24.09 0.69 -42.70
C GLU A 708 24.90 0.68 -43.98
N THR A 709 26.14 0.32 -43.87
CA THR A 709 27.03 0.12 -45.03
C THR A 709 27.51 -1.31 -45.03
N SER A 710 27.15 -2.05 -46.05
CA SER A 710 27.60 -3.39 -46.35
C SER A 710 28.40 -3.32 -47.66
N ALA A 711 29.65 -3.74 -47.65
CA ALA A 711 30.50 -3.53 -48.82
C ALA A 711 31.64 -4.56 -48.94
N GLY A 712 32.09 -4.83 -50.15
CA GLY A 712 33.16 -5.78 -50.44
C GLY A 712 34.48 -5.51 -49.70
N PHE A 713 34.80 -4.24 -49.40
CA PHE A 713 35.97 -3.91 -48.56
C PHE A 713 35.85 -4.35 -47.10
N LEU A 714 34.66 -4.63 -46.65
CA LEU A 714 34.38 -5.26 -45.32
C LEU A 714 34.35 -6.80 -45.42
N GLY A 715 34.50 -7.37 -46.60
CA GLY A 715 34.38 -8.77 -46.88
C GLY A 715 32.93 -9.26 -47.14
N SER A 716 32.03 -8.32 -47.47
CA SER A 716 30.65 -8.62 -47.80
C SER A 716 30.48 -9.05 -49.27
N GLU A 717 29.52 -9.93 -49.49
CA GLU A 717 29.02 -10.27 -50.83
C GLU A 717 27.80 -9.44 -51.21
N SER A 718 27.26 -8.65 -50.31
CA SER A 718 26.15 -7.72 -50.51
C SER A 718 26.66 -6.29 -50.42
N ASP A 719 26.55 -5.53 -51.49
CA ASP A 719 27.16 -4.22 -51.62
C ASP A 719 26.09 -3.11 -51.67
N PHE A 720 25.83 -2.48 -50.53
CA PHE A 720 24.82 -1.43 -50.38
C PHE A 720 25.09 -0.45 -49.25
N ILE A 721 24.53 0.74 -49.36
CA ILE A 721 24.32 1.68 -48.27
C ILE A 721 22.82 1.82 -48.06
N ARG A 722 22.35 1.60 -46.82
CA ARG A 722 20.97 1.81 -46.41
C ARG A 722 20.92 2.99 -45.45
N ALA A 723 19.96 3.89 -45.63
CA ALA A 723 19.63 4.91 -44.65
C ALA A 723 18.13 4.92 -44.39
N GLU A 724 17.76 4.98 -43.13
CA GLU A 724 16.37 5.01 -42.68
C GLU A 724 16.19 6.11 -41.66
N PHE A 725 15.13 6.90 -41.80
CA PHE A 725 14.73 7.92 -40.86
C PHE A 725 13.30 7.67 -40.42
N HIS A 726 13.11 7.57 -39.12
CA HIS A 726 11.82 7.42 -38.45
C HIS A 726 11.57 8.63 -37.52
N SER A 727 10.36 9.19 -37.59
CA SER A 727 9.94 10.31 -36.72
C SER A 727 8.49 10.11 -36.28
N GLY A 728 8.27 9.89 -35.01
CA GLY A 728 6.96 9.71 -34.41
C GLY A 728 6.68 10.73 -33.30
N TRP A 729 5.52 11.36 -33.30
CA TRP A 729 5.15 12.44 -32.42
C TRP A 729 3.83 12.16 -31.73
N PHE A 730 3.82 12.22 -30.39
CA PHE A 730 2.63 12.12 -29.54
C PHE A 730 2.28 13.49 -29.02
N PHE A 731 1.00 13.86 -29.11
CA PHE A 731 0.51 15.13 -28.61
C PHE A 731 -0.91 14.99 -28.02
N PRO A 732 -1.17 15.58 -26.84
CA PRO A 732 -2.50 15.61 -26.27
C PRO A 732 -3.39 16.56 -27.08
N ILE A 733 -4.62 16.13 -27.42
CA ILE A 733 -5.56 16.94 -28.20
C ILE A 733 -6.54 17.64 -27.25
N PHE A 734 -7.49 16.92 -26.74
CA PHE A 734 -8.41 17.40 -25.72
C PHE A 734 -8.82 16.23 -24.81
N TRP A 735 -9.25 16.51 -23.60
CA TRP A 735 -9.58 15.54 -22.55
C TRP A 735 -8.43 14.55 -22.37
N LYS A 736 -8.58 13.31 -22.85
CA LYS A 736 -7.56 12.25 -22.80
C LYS A 736 -7.29 11.64 -24.20
N PHE A 737 -7.69 12.36 -25.23
CA PHE A 737 -7.37 11.97 -26.59
C PHE A 737 -5.92 12.33 -26.90
N VAL A 738 -5.21 11.38 -27.51
CA VAL A 738 -3.82 11.55 -27.91
C VAL A 738 -3.74 11.38 -29.42
N GLY A 739 -3.19 12.37 -30.07
CA GLY A 739 -2.78 12.26 -31.48
C GLY A 739 -1.41 11.62 -31.58
N TYR A 740 -1.23 10.74 -32.53
CA TYR A 740 0.05 10.18 -32.91
C TYR A 740 0.22 10.30 -34.39
N VAL A 741 1.34 10.86 -34.82
CA VAL A 741 1.73 10.93 -36.23
C VAL A 741 3.13 10.36 -36.36
N ARG A 742 3.31 9.45 -37.32
CA ARG A 742 4.58 8.82 -37.61
C ARG A 742 4.87 8.99 -39.09
N GLY A 743 6.11 9.27 -39.43
CA GLY A 743 6.63 9.24 -40.80
C GLY A 743 7.92 8.45 -40.84
N GLU A 744 8.06 7.65 -41.87
CA GLU A 744 9.27 6.88 -42.14
C GLU A 744 9.68 7.02 -43.59
N VAL A 745 10.98 7.10 -43.80
CA VAL A 745 11.59 7.14 -45.12
C VAL A 745 12.86 6.32 -45.11
N GLY A 746 13.05 5.51 -46.12
CA GLY A 746 14.25 4.71 -46.30
C GLY A 746 14.72 4.67 -47.73
N GLN A 747 16.02 4.59 -47.91
CA GLN A 747 16.70 4.48 -49.17
C GLN A 747 17.84 3.47 -49.08
N ILE A 748 17.93 2.62 -50.06
CA ILE A 748 19.09 1.74 -50.31
C ILE A 748 19.75 2.20 -51.60
N TRP A 749 21.02 2.48 -51.51
CA TRP A 749 21.90 2.73 -52.66
C TRP A 749 22.74 1.49 -52.90
N GLU A 750 22.65 0.95 -54.12
CA GLU A 750 23.53 -0.12 -54.57
C GLU A 750 24.92 0.47 -54.82
N LEU A 751 25.96 -0.17 -54.29
CA LEU A 751 27.34 0.23 -54.55
C LEU A 751 27.81 -0.44 -55.87
N GLU A 752 28.43 0.35 -56.77
CA GLU A 752 28.88 -0.13 -58.08
C GLU A 752 29.90 -1.26 -58.00
N GLY A 753 29.73 -2.33 -58.78
CA GLY A 753 30.72 -3.38 -58.92
C GLY A 753 30.23 -4.73 -59.43
N ARG A 754 28.92 -4.99 -59.52
CA ARG A 754 28.39 -6.25 -60.10
C ARG A 754 27.50 -5.96 -61.32
N PRO A 755 27.66 -6.70 -62.42
CA PRO A 755 26.91 -6.46 -63.67
C PRO A 755 25.44 -6.95 -63.63
N ASP A 756 24.99 -7.52 -62.63
CA ASP A 756 23.64 -8.11 -62.46
C ASP A 756 22.89 -7.45 -61.32
N ASP A 757 21.57 -7.30 -61.48
CA ASP A 757 20.58 -6.68 -60.53
C ASP A 757 20.54 -7.29 -59.12
N SER A 758 21.59 -7.99 -58.66
CA SER A 758 21.62 -8.79 -57.41
C SER A 758 22.49 -8.20 -56.29
N ALA A 759 22.91 -6.94 -56.40
CA ALA A 759 23.78 -6.32 -55.39
C ALA A 759 23.10 -6.22 -53.99
N VAL A 760 21.77 -6.10 -53.95
CA VAL A 760 20.97 -6.07 -52.71
C VAL A 760 20.07 -7.28 -52.64
N PRO A 761 20.35 -8.27 -51.74
CA PRO A 761 19.51 -9.43 -51.58
C PRO A 761 18.06 -9.03 -51.26
N ILE A 762 17.09 -9.86 -51.71
CA ILE A 762 15.66 -9.51 -51.60
C ILE A 762 15.24 -9.27 -50.12
N TYR A 763 15.78 -10.05 -49.19
CA TYR A 763 15.46 -9.93 -47.76
C TYR A 763 16.04 -8.68 -47.09
N GLU A 764 16.91 -7.92 -47.77
CA GLU A 764 17.42 -6.61 -47.37
C GLU A 764 16.59 -5.43 -47.88
N ARG A 765 15.72 -5.65 -48.85
CA ARG A 765 14.83 -4.65 -49.43
C ARG A 765 13.67 -4.30 -48.50
N PHE A 766 12.98 -3.21 -48.76
CA PHE A 766 11.88 -2.73 -47.92
C PHE A 766 10.57 -3.44 -48.24
N PHE A 767 9.97 -4.04 -47.18
CA PHE A 767 8.67 -4.67 -47.18
C PHE A 767 7.68 -3.79 -46.47
N LEU A 768 6.51 -3.49 -47.08
CA LEU A 768 5.44 -2.71 -46.44
C LEU A 768 4.15 -3.53 -46.37
N GLY A 769 3.23 -3.10 -45.48
CA GLY A 769 2.00 -3.80 -45.08
C GLY A 769 2.11 -4.45 -43.72
N GLY A 770 0.99 -4.96 -43.21
CA GLY A 770 0.89 -5.61 -41.88
C GLY A 770 0.64 -4.63 -40.74
N ILE A 771 0.59 -5.18 -39.54
CA ILE A 771 0.12 -4.48 -38.32
C ILE A 771 1.00 -3.27 -37.94
N ASN A 772 2.23 -3.22 -38.35
CA ASN A 772 3.21 -2.18 -38.02
C ASN A 772 3.48 -1.18 -39.14
N SER A 773 2.83 -1.32 -40.29
CA SER A 773 2.99 -0.49 -41.49
C SER A 773 1.61 -0.05 -41.99
N LEU A 774 1.21 -0.47 -43.20
CA LEU A 774 -0.10 -0.22 -43.81
C LEU A 774 -1.06 -1.36 -43.40
N ARG A 775 -1.94 -1.09 -42.46
CA ARG A 775 -2.75 -2.12 -41.77
C ARG A 775 -3.90 -2.68 -42.59
N GLY A 776 -4.30 -2.00 -43.64
CA GLY A 776 -5.26 -2.48 -44.64
C GLY A 776 -4.73 -3.55 -45.60
N PHE A 777 -3.43 -3.88 -45.52
CA PHE A 777 -2.73 -4.82 -46.36
C PHE A 777 -2.08 -5.93 -45.56
N LYS A 778 -1.86 -7.10 -46.14
CA LYS A 778 -1.06 -8.16 -45.54
C LYS A 778 0.40 -7.72 -45.45
N TRP A 779 1.15 -8.34 -44.53
CA TRP A 779 2.57 -8.09 -44.42
C TRP A 779 3.31 -8.45 -45.74
N GLY A 780 4.11 -7.53 -46.21
CA GLY A 780 4.90 -7.73 -47.42
C GLY A 780 4.16 -7.55 -48.78
N ASP A 781 2.84 -7.28 -48.77
CA ASP A 781 2.04 -7.21 -50.03
C ASP A 781 2.15 -5.85 -50.75
N VAL A 782 2.70 -4.82 -50.07
CA VAL A 782 2.81 -3.47 -50.62
C VAL A 782 4.23 -3.21 -51.12
N GLY A 783 4.34 -2.90 -52.41
CA GLY A 783 5.62 -2.63 -53.06
C GLY A 783 5.58 -2.95 -54.53
N PRO A 784 6.71 -2.76 -55.27
CA PRO A 784 6.84 -3.10 -56.67
C PRO A 784 6.71 -4.62 -56.92
N LYS A 785 6.13 -4.99 -58.05
CA LYS A 785 5.90 -6.38 -58.44
C LYS A 785 6.57 -6.71 -59.77
N LYS A 786 7.17 -7.90 -59.86
CA LYS A 786 7.64 -8.49 -61.12
C LYS A 786 6.77 -9.75 -61.37
N GLY A 787 5.85 -9.64 -62.34
CA GLY A 787 4.79 -10.65 -62.49
C GLY A 787 3.80 -10.61 -61.36
N ASN A 788 3.68 -11.72 -60.64
CA ASN A 788 2.83 -11.81 -59.44
C ASN A 788 3.63 -11.64 -58.14
N ASP A 789 4.97 -11.73 -58.20
CA ASP A 789 5.83 -11.69 -56.99
C ASP A 789 6.09 -10.26 -56.54
N VAL A 790 6.06 -10.02 -55.26
CA VAL A 790 6.47 -8.75 -54.65
C VAL A 790 7.99 -8.74 -54.57
N VAL A 791 8.67 -7.85 -55.29
CA VAL A 791 10.14 -7.77 -55.30
C VAL A 791 10.72 -6.76 -54.32
N CYS A 792 9.85 -6.11 -53.59
CA CYS A 792 10.17 -5.12 -52.54
C CYS A 792 10.97 -3.90 -53.10
N GLY A 793 10.99 -2.83 -52.34
CA GLY A 793 11.57 -1.56 -52.79
C GLY A 793 12.99 -1.33 -52.28
N LEU A 794 13.75 -0.57 -53.07
CA LEU A 794 14.99 0.04 -52.59
C LEU A 794 14.76 1.40 -51.94
N GLN A 795 13.55 1.93 -52.09
CA GLN A 795 13.11 3.18 -51.47
C GLN A 795 11.72 2.97 -50.87
N TYR A 796 11.41 3.63 -49.77
CA TYR A 796 10.05 3.67 -49.25
C TYR A 796 9.75 4.98 -48.53
N VAL A 797 8.49 5.32 -48.53
CA VAL A 797 7.92 6.35 -47.66
C VAL A 797 6.63 5.81 -47.05
N GLU A 798 6.49 5.95 -45.76
CA GLU A 798 5.22 5.69 -45.09
C GLU A 798 4.90 6.78 -44.06
N ALA A 799 3.61 7.02 -43.88
CA ALA A 799 3.13 7.87 -42.81
C ALA A 799 1.86 7.26 -42.20
N ASN A 800 1.74 7.38 -40.90
CA ASN A 800 0.59 6.92 -40.09
C ASN A 800 0.09 8.06 -39.25
N ALA A 801 -1.23 8.25 -39.23
CA ALA A 801 -1.88 9.18 -38.34
C ALA A 801 -2.89 8.42 -37.47
N GLU A 802 -2.81 8.56 -36.16
CA GLU A 802 -3.66 7.85 -35.21
C GLU A 802 -4.30 8.81 -34.23
N LEU A 803 -5.55 8.51 -33.87
CA LEU A 803 -6.26 9.11 -32.75
C LEU A 803 -6.50 8.02 -31.69
N LEU A 804 -5.78 8.14 -30.57
CA LEU A 804 -5.87 7.23 -29.44
C LEU A 804 -6.81 7.81 -28.39
N PHE A 805 -7.72 6.99 -27.86
CA PHE A 805 -8.65 7.41 -26.82
C PHE A 805 -8.88 6.29 -25.78
N PRO A 806 -9.13 6.64 -24.51
CA PRO A 806 -9.37 5.66 -23.48
C PRO A 806 -10.75 5.02 -23.65
N VAL A 807 -10.81 3.69 -23.69
CA VAL A 807 -12.05 2.90 -23.66
C VAL A 807 -12.29 2.42 -22.23
N TYR A 808 -11.28 1.87 -21.58
CA TYR A 808 -11.35 1.46 -20.19
C TYR A 808 -10.01 1.69 -19.48
N GLU A 809 -9.89 2.86 -18.85
CA GLU A 809 -8.62 3.33 -18.27
C GLU A 809 -8.04 2.41 -17.17
N LYS A 810 -8.89 1.89 -16.27
CA LYS A 810 -8.43 1.05 -15.16
C LYS A 810 -7.73 -0.24 -15.63
N MET A 811 -8.07 -0.72 -16.81
CA MET A 811 -7.43 -1.88 -17.41
C MET A 811 -6.42 -1.53 -18.51
N GLY A 812 -6.23 -0.25 -18.81
CA GLY A 812 -5.31 0.17 -19.87
C GLY A 812 -5.81 -0.12 -21.30
N VAL A 813 -7.14 -0.20 -21.51
CA VAL A 813 -7.73 -0.43 -22.83
C VAL A 813 -7.93 0.90 -23.54
N ARG A 814 -7.34 1.03 -24.74
CA ARG A 814 -7.44 2.21 -25.62
C ARG A 814 -8.09 1.82 -26.95
N GLY A 815 -8.91 2.70 -27.48
CA GLY A 815 -9.35 2.67 -28.88
C GLY A 815 -8.35 3.43 -29.75
N VAL A 816 -8.27 3.04 -31.00
CA VAL A 816 -7.51 3.73 -32.02
C VAL A 816 -8.37 3.87 -33.28
N VAL A 817 -8.28 5.04 -33.90
CA VAL A 817 -8.71 5.28 -35.30
C VAL A 817 -7.45 5.71 -36.03
N PHE A 818 -7.22 5.17 -37.21
CA PHE A 818 -5.99 5.41 -37.92
C PHE A 818 -6.22 5.61 -39.43
N PHE A 819 -5.23 6.25 -40.02
CA PHE A 819 -5.03 6.39 -41.47
C PHE A 819 -3.57 6.13 -41.76
N ASP A 820 -3.31 5.22 -42.72
CA ASP A 820 -1.99 4.83 -43.13
C ASP A 820 -1.82 5.14 -44.63
N ILE A 821 -0.64 5.63 -45.01
CA ILE A 821 -0.31 5.95 -46.39
C ILE A 821 1.17 5.62 -46.61
N GLY A 822 1.49 4.99 -47.73
CA GLY A 822 2.88 4.70 -48.08
C GLY A 822 2.99 3.81 -49.30
N ASN A 823 4.19 3.64 -49.77
CA ASN A 823 4.59 2.58 -50.71
C ASN A 823 6.12 2.48 -50.77
N ALA A 824 6.57 1.40 -51.39
CA ALA A 824 7.95 1.21 -51.76
C ALA A 824 8.13 1.30 -53.27
N SER A 825 9.33 1.73 -53.73
CA SER A 825 9.71 1.84 -55.12
C SER A 825 11.04 1.14 -55.37
N GLU A 826 11.20 0.55 -56.55
CA GLU A 826 12.45 -0.06 -56.98
C GLU A 826 13.46 0.99 -57.52
N SER A 827 12.98 2.07 -58.09
CA SER A 827 13.83 3.14 -58.62
C SER A 827 13.12 4.50 -58.62
N GLY A 828 13.80 5.54 -58.10
CA GLY A 828 13.27 6.92 -58.06
C GLY A 828 12.18 7.11 -57.01
N TRP A 829 11.82 8.37 -56.76
CA TRP A 829 10.85 8.79 -55.74
C TRP A 829 9.44 9.05 -56.32
N ASP A 830 9.13 8.44 -57.47
CA ASP A 830 7.78 8.44 -58.01
C ASP A 830 6.97 7.34 -57.30
N ILE A 831 6.36 7.71 -56.20
CA ILE A 831 5.67 6.79 -55.28
C ILE A 831 4.22 6.63 -55.72
N ASP A 832 3.85 5.42 -56.09
CA ASP A 832 2.48 5.01 -56.37
C ASP A 832 1.74 4.78 -55.07
N TRP A 833 1.19 5.84 -54.48
CA TRP A 833 0.67 5.85 -53.09
C TRP A 833 -0.41 4.83 -52.84
N ARG A 834 -0.25 4.07 -51.77
CA ARG A 834 -1.24 3.14 -51.20
C ARG A 834 -1.71 3.70 -49.88
N TYR A 835 -2.98 3.57 -49.59
CA TYR A 835 -3.55 4.12 -48.38
C TYR A 835 -4.70 3.28 -47.85
N ASP A 836 -4.82 3.26 -46.54
CA ASP A 836 -5.88 2.59 -45.81
C ASP A 836 -6.32 3.41 -44.60
N ALA A 837 -7.47 3.04 -44.04
CA ALA A 837 -7.96 3.60 -42.80
C ALA A 837 -8.67 2.53 -41.97
N GLY A 838 -8.65 2.72 -40.69
CA GLY A 838 -9.25 1.69 -39.85
C GLY A 838 -9.45 2.11 -38.40
N LEU A 839 -9.84 1.14 -37.64
CA LEU A 839 -10.09 1.28 -36.21
C LEU A 839 -9.61 0.03 -35.46
N GLY A 840 -9.34 0.17 -34.17
CA GLY A 840 -8.88 -0.95 -33.36
C GLY A 840 -8.95 -0.74 -31.87
N LEU A 841 -8.56 -1.79 -31.18
CA LEU A 841 -8.43 -1.81 -29.74
C LEU A 841 -6.99 -2.22 -29.38
N ARG A 842 -6.42 -1.49 -28.45
CA ARG A 842 -5.11 -1.80 -27.84
C ARG A 842 -5.28 -1.96 -26.34
N TRP A 843 -4.80 -3.06 -25.83
CA TRP A 843 -4.86 -3.36 -24.41
C TRP A 843 -3.49 -3.75 -23.85
N ASN A 844 -3.01 -2.99 -22.88
CA ASN A 844 -1.81 -3.37 -22.15
C ASN A 844 -2.20 -4.34 -21.02
N SER A 845 -2.30 -5.62 -21.37
CA SER A 845 -2.75 -6.66 -20.46
C SER A 845 -1.62 -7.13 -19.52
N PRO A 846 -1.93 -7.76 -18.39
CA PRO A 846 -0.91 -8.40 -17.54
C PRO A 846 -0.07 -9.48 -18.24
N LEU A 847 -0.56 -10.02 -19.35
CA LEU A 847 0.10 -11.05 -20.16
C LEU A 847 0.92 -10.45 -21.32
N GLY A 848 0.93 -9.13 -21.45
CA GLY A 848 1.57 -8.39 -22.53
C GLY A 848 0.59 -7.54 -23.35
N PRO A 849 1.12 -6.75 -24.30
CA PRO A 849 0.29 -5.90 -25.16
C PRO A 849 -0.56 -6.76 -26.10
N LEU A 850 -1.80 -6.36 -26.26
CA LEU A 850 -2.75 -6.93 -27.19
C LEU A 850 -3.21 -5.85 -28.17
N ARG A 851 -3.21 -6.13 -29.45
CA ARG A 851 -3.71 -5.26 -30.51
C ARG A 851 -4.67 -6.03 -31.39
N LEU A 852 -5.85 -5.48 -31.64
CA LEU A 852 -6.81 -5.95 -32.62
C LEU A 852 -7.22 -4.73 -33.44
N GLU A 853 -6.80 -4.69 -34.68
CA GLU A 853 -7.01 -3.56 -35.59
C GLU A 853 -7.64 -4.06 -36.88
N TRP A 854 -8.58 -3.30 -37.41
CA TRP A 854 -9.24 -3.57 -38.66
C TRP A 854 -8.93 -2.44 -39.62
N GLY A 855 -8.21 -2.76 -40.71
CA GLY A 855 -7.82 -1.83 -41.74
C GLY A 855 -8.62 -2.06 -43.02
N TYR A 856 -9.20 -1.01 -43.58
CA TYR A 856 -9.93 -1.02 -44.87
C TYR A 856 -9.05 -0.40 -45.94
N ASN A 857 -8.79 -1.18 -46.98
CA ASN A 857 -8.00 -0.75 -48.17
C ASN A 857 -8.81 0.25 -49.02
N LEU A 858 -8.43 1.51 -48.94
CA LEU A 858 -9.08 2.61 -49.67
C LEU A 858 -8.61 2.71 -51.13
N ASP A 859 -7.43 2.13 -51.43
CA ASP A 859 -6.86 2.07 -52.78
C ASP A 859 -6.82 0.62 -53.33
N ARG A 860 -7.94 -0.04 -53.25
CA ARG A 860 -8.04 -1.44 -53.64
C ARG A 860 -7.81 -1.68 -55.12
N ARG A 861 -6.87 -2.55 -55.45
CA ARG A 861 -6.57 -3.01 -56.81
C ARG A 861 -7.20 -4.38 -57.07
N LYS A 862 -7.21 -4.73 -58.41
CA LYS A 862 -7.80 -6.02 -58.81
C LYS A 862 -7.05 -7.20 -58.19
N GLY A 863 -7.74 -8.05 -57.48
CA GLY A 863 -7.19 -9.25 -56.80
C GLY A 863 -6.83 -9.04 -55.34
N GLU A 864 -6.94 -7.80 -54.81
CA GLU A 864 -6.65 -7.52 -53.42
C GLU A 864 -7.89 -7.65 -52.52
N ASP A 865 -7.66 -7.98 -51.28
CA ASP A 865 -8.68 -8.03 -50.23
C ASP A 865 -9.17 -6.60 -49.90
N PRO A 866 -10.48 -6.41 -49.61
CA PRO A 866 -11.01 -5.09 -49.28
C PRO A 866 -10.63 -4.61 -47.89
N TYR A 867 -10.28 -5.51 -46.99
CA TYR A 867 -9.91 -5.20 -45.61
C TYR A 867 -9.00 -6.29 -45.04
N GLN A 868 -8.28 -5.95 -43.99
CA GLN A 868 -7.49 -6.88 -43.21
C GLN A 868 -7.81 -6.76 -41.71
N TRP A 869 -7.87 -7.89 -41.04
CA TRP A 869 -7.82 -7.95 -39.59
C TRP A 869 -6.39 -8.19 -39.16
N GLN A 870 -5.86 -7.24 -38.43
CA GLN A 870 -4.53 -7.30 -37.86
C GLN A 870 -4.64 -7.62 -36.36
N PHE A 871 -4.04 -8.69 -35.93
CA PHE A 871 -4.02 -9.11 -34.56
C PHE A 871 -2.60 -9.33 -34.07
N SER A 872 -2.37 -8.94 -32.83
CA SER A 872 -1.08 -9.17 -32.18
C SER A 872 -1.29 -9.33 -30.67
N ALA A 873 -0.79 -10.42 -30.11
CA ALA A 873 -0.87 -10.75 -28.70
C ALA A 873 0.47 -11.27 -28.20
N GLY A 874 0.93 -10.72 -27.07
CA GLY A 874 2.16 -11.12 -26.41
C GLY A 874 3.29 -10.08 -26.53
N ALA A 875 4.44 -10.39 -25.95
CA ALA A 875 5.61 -9.54 -26.04
C ALA A 875 6.31 -9.78 -27.39
N PHE A 876 6.49 -8.69 -28.16
CA PHE A 876 7.29 -8.70 -29.38
C PHE A 876 8.74 -8.34 -29.05
N PHE A 877 9.66 -9.02 -29.70
CA PHE A 877 11.10 -8.78 -29.58
C PHE A 877 11.55 -7.69 -30.55
#